data_d109a6b8187246e7d33a5ba5e801a47f
#
_entry.id   d109a6b8187246e7d33a5ba5e801a47f
#
_cell.length_a   1.000
_cell.length_b   1.000
_cell.length_c   1.000
_cell.angle_alpha   90.00
_cell.angle_beta   90.00
_cell.angle_gamma   90.00
#
_symmetry.space_group_name_H-M   'P 1'
#
loop_
_entity.id
_entity.type
_entity.pdbx_description
1 polymer ?
#
loop_
_entity_poly.entity_id
_entity_poly.type
_entity_poly.pdbx_seq_one_letter_code
_entity_poly.pdbx_strand_id
1 'polypeptide(L)'
;DMNERGWEQCDFIIVTGDAYVDHHSFGTAIISRVLENEGYKVGIIAQPDWHSTDDFMKLGKPRLGFLVNAGNMDSMVNHYTVSKRRREKDLYSPGGEMGLRPDRATIVYCNKIREAYGKINICIGGVEASLRRFAHYDYWSDKVRKSILIDSGADLLIYGMSEKQIVEVARCMNEGFDAKYIRHVPGTCYLVDSMDEVYEEHIVIPSYKEVTADKIVYAQAFKVTYQEQDPIRGRTIVQDQGDKILVVNKPEVILNREELDAVYALPYTKEYHPSYKEAGGIPALEEVKFSIMSSRGCFGNCSFCAITFHQGRAVESRSEESIVQEAKEMTEMPDFKGYIHDVGGPTANFRKPACKHQLTIGACKVKQCLSPSPCRNLEVDHKEFLSVLRSVRSLPKVKKVFVRSGIRYDYVMADKDDTFFKELVEHHVSGQLKVAPEHVSEEVLKYMGKPAGRTYEDFRQKFFKITEKLGKKQYIIPYLMSSHPGSTLKEAINLAEYLRDIKYQPEQVQDFYPTPGTLSTTMFYTGLDPITMKPVYIPKTKEEKAMQRALLQFSNPKNYNIVYDALMKAGREDLIGNGPKCLIRSKEQRYMDVHGLGYKGKSKGKSKDNSGRGSKNSKNYKDSKNSKNKKSNDTRDNRNPRDSRDTKAPKKSRGSFKERQAAKNRRSR
;
A
#
# COMPACT_ATOMS: atom_id res chain seq x y z
N ASP A 1 -28.56 -6.62 13.84
CA ASP A 1 -28.73 -5.17 13.86
C ASP A 1 -29.04 -4.67 15.28
N MET A 2 -29.37 -3.38 15.44
CA MET A 2 -29.66 -2.77 16.78
C MET A 2 -30.85 -3.47 17.46
N ASN A 3 -31.90 -3.79 16.72
CA ASN A 3 -33.10 -4.43 17.27
C ASN A 3 -32.82 -5.84 17.82
N GLU A 4 -32.03 -6.63 17.09
CA GLU A 4 -31.59 -7.97 17.52
C GLU A 4 -30.75 -7.92 18.80
N ARG A 5 -30.00 -6.84 18.99
CA ARG A 5 -29.17 -6.58 20.18
C ARG A 5 -29.96 -5.88 21.30
N GLY A 6 -31.20 -5.50 21.08
CA GLY A 6 -32.01 -4.71 22.03
C GLY A 6 -31.46 -3.31 22.30
N TRP A 7 -30.84 -2.68 21.29
CA TRP A 7 -30.26 -1.35 21.42
C TRP A 7 -31.21 -0.29 20.89
N GLU A 8 -31.58 0.64 21.70
CA GLU A 8 -32.34 1.84 21.30
C GLU A 8 -31.43 2.90 20.67
N GLN A 9 -30.17 2.97 21.10
CA GLN A 9 -29.20 3.97 20.66
C GLN A 9 -27.78 3.39 20.68
N CYS A 10 -26.96 3.75 19.68
CA CYS A 10 -25.52 3.50 19.71
C CYS A 10 -24.79 4.56 20.58
N ASP A 11 -23.69 4.16 21.24
CA ASP A 11 -22.79 5.10 21.88
C ASP A 11 -21.94 5.81 20.83
N PHE A 12 -21.35 5.04 19.92
CA PHE A 12 -20.59 5.54 18.78
C PHE A 12 -21.13 5.01 17.46
N ILE A 13 -21.01 5.82 16.41
CA ILE A 13 -21.24 5.38 15.05
C ILE A 13 -19.96 5.61 14.24
N ILE A 14 -19.40 4.53 13.69
CA ILE A 14 -18.23 4.60 12.80
C ILE A 14 -18.73 4.77 11.36
N VAL A 15 -18.27 5.83 10.69
CA VAL A 15 -18.48 6.05 9.25
C VAL A 15 -17.19 5.79 8.51
N THR A 16 -17.22 4.85 7.57
CA THR A 16 -16.01 4.39 6.87
C THR A 16 -16.17 4.36 5.35
N GLY A 17 -15.07 4.62 4.64
CA GLY A 17 -15.02 4.55 3.19
C GLY A 17 -14.90 3.12 2.62
N ASP A 18 -14.60 2.12 3.43
CA ASP A 18 -14.57 0.71 3.02
C ASP A 18 -15.92 0.03 3.32
N ALA A 19 -16.28 -0.98 2.54
CA ALA A 19 -17.27 -1.97 2.96
C ALA A 19 -16.79 -2.66 4.24
N TYR A 20 -17.72 -3.03 5.13
CA TYR A 20 -17.35 -3.62 6.42
C TYR A 20 -16.91 -5.07 6.29
N VAL A 21 -15.68 -5.30 6.71
CA VAL A 21 -15.08 -6.63 6.88
C VAL A 21 -14.63 -6.75 8.32
N ASP A 22 -15.19 -7.72 9.05
CA ASP A 22 -14.87 -7.98 10.45
C ASP A 22 -13.59 -8.83 10.57
N HIS A 23 -12.47 -8.20 10.28
CA HIS A 23 -11.17 -8.85 10.29
C HIS A 23 -10.10 -7.89 10.83
N HIS A 24 -9.18 -8.37 11.64
CA HIS A 24 -8.10 -7.57 12.26
C HIS A 24 -7.09 -6.93 11.28
N SER A 25 -7.21 -7.15 9.99
CA SER A 25 -6.50 -6.38 8.95
C SER A 25 -7.24 -5.09 8.53
N PHE A 26 -8.43 -4.84 9.09
CA PHE A 26 -9.24 -3.66 8.80
C PHE A 26 -9.35 -2.77 10.04
N GLY A 27 -8.89 -1.53 9.93
CA GLY A 27 -8.86 -0.61 11.06
C GLY A 27 -10.25 -0.35 11.67
N THR A 28 -11.30 -0.29 10.85
CA THR A 28 -12.68 -0.13 11.33
C THR A 28 -13.10 -1.30 12.23
N ALA A 29 -12.76 -2.54 11.86
CA ALA A 29 -13.06 -3.71 12.68
C ALA A 29 -12.28 -3.70 14.01
N ILE A 30 -10.99 -3.34 13.97
CA ILE A 30 -10.19 -3.24 15.19
C ILE A 30 -10.82 -2.24 16.16
N ILE A 31 -11.07 -1.01 15.70
CA ILE A 31 -11.59 0.06 16.58
C ILE A 31 -12.99 -0.28 17.09
N SER A 32 -13.87 -0.85 16.27
CA SER A 32 -15.21 -1.27 16.73
C SER A 32 -15.12 -2.36 17.79
N ARG A 33 -14.27 -3.38 17.58
CA ARG A 33 -14.11 -4.48 18.55
C ARG A 33 -13.45 -4.04 19.85
N VAL A 34 -12.47 -3.13 19.79
CA VAL A 34 -11.86 -2.54 20.98
C VAL A 34 -12.90 -1.78 21.79
N LEU A 35 -13.73 -0.94 21.17
CA LEU A 35 -14.79 -0.21 21.87
C LEU A 35 -15.90 -1.14 22.39
N GLU A 36 -16.29 -2.18 21.63
CA GLU A 36 -17.25 -3.19 22.13
C GLU A 36 -16.70 -3.94 23.34
N ASN A 37 -15.40 -4.24 23.38
CA ASN A 37 -14.74 -4.87 24.52
C ASN A 37 -14.76 -3.99 25.79
N GLU A 38 -14.74 -2.67 25.61
CA GLU A 38 -14.92 -1.68 26.68
C GLU A 38 -16.39 -1.44 27.06
N GLY A 39 -17.33 -2.19 26.46
CA GLY A 39 -18.77 -2.13 26.77
C GLY A 39 -19.55 -1.08 26.01
N TYR A 40 -18.97 -0.39 25.03
CA TYR A 40 -19.69 0.60 24.22
C TYR A 40 -20.51 -0.07 23.10
N LYS A 41 -21.68 0.51 22.82
CA LYS A 41 -22.55 0.12 21.68
C LYS A 41 -22.07 0.82 20.42
N VAL A 42 -21.49 0.06 19.49
CA VAL A 42 -20.89 0.60 18.26
C VAL A 42 -21.71 0.27 17.03
N GLY A 43 -22.24 1.29 16.36
CA GLY A 43 -22.86 1.18 15.06
C GLY A 43 -21.84 1.43 13.93
N ILE A 44 -22.06 0.83 12.75
CA ILE A 44 -21.15 1.00 11.59
C ILE A 44 -21.99 1.39 10.37
N ILE A 45 -21.64 2.52 9.76
CA ILE A 45 -22.15 2.97 8.46
C ILE A 45 -20.99 2.87 7.46
N ALA A 46 -21.01 1.81 6.66
CA ALA A 46 -19.98 1.49 5.70
C ALA A 46 -20.39 1.96 4.30
N GLN A 47 -19.53 2.76 3.66
CA GLN A 47 -19.78 3.32 2.31
C GLN A 47 -21.16 3.97 2.15
N PRO A 48 -21.53 4.95 3.00
CA PRO A 48 -22.82 5.63 2.88
C PRO A 48 -22.98 6.32 1.53
N ASP A 49 -24.20 6.42 1.02
CA ASP A 49 -24.51 7.33 -0.09
C ASP A 49 -24.30 8.78 0.36
N TRP A 50 -23.17 9.34 -0.07
CA TRP A 50 -22.72 10.69 0.30
C TRP A 50 -23.42 11.81 -0.50
N HIS A 51 -24.34 11.48 -1.39
CA HIS A 51 -25.14 12.47 -2.12
C HIS A 51 -26.29 13.04 -1.28
N SER A 52 -26.78 12.29 -0.28
CA SER A 52 -27.77 12.72 0.70
C SER A 52 -27.27 12.52 2.15
N THR A 53 -28.11 12.89 3.11
CA THR A 53 -27.87 12.67 4.55
C THR A 53 -28.52 11.38 5.06
N ASP A 54 -29.35 10.71 4.25
CA ASP A 54 -30.24 9.63 4.68
C ASP A 54 -29.48 8.44 5.28
N ASP A 55 -28.39 8.04 4.61
CA ASP A 55 -27.56 6.93 5.10
C ASP A 55 -26.87 7.26 6.43
N PHE A 56 -26.49 8.51 6.64
CA PHE A 56 -25.86 8.96 7.88
C PHE A 56 -26.83 8.97 9.06
N MET A 57 -28.14 9.00 8.81
CA MET A 57 -29.21 9.01 9.82
C MET A 57 -29.80 7.62 10.10
N LYS A 58 -29.43 6.57 9.34
CA LYS A 58 -30.01 5.22 9.47
C LYS A 58 -29.97 4.59 10.86
N LEU A 59 -28.92 4.90 11.64
CA LEU A 59 -28.73 4.38 12.99
C LEU A 59 -29.14 5.38 14.09
N GLY A 60 -29.78 6.50 13.71
CA GLY A 60 -30.13 7.57 14.63
C GLY A 60 -28.91 8.38 15.10
N LYS A 61 -29.14 9.26 16.08
CA LYS A 61 -28.09 10.09 16.69
C LYS A 61 -27.33 9.28 17.74
N PRO A 62 -25.98 9.14 17.64
CA PRO A 62 -25.21 8.45 18.66
C PRO A 62 -25.20 9.24 19.98
N ARG A 63 -25.05 8.55 21.12
CA ARG A 63 -24.99 9.16 22.44
C ARG A 63 -23.72 9.99 22.63
N LEU A 64 -22.56 9.49 22.19
CA LEU A 64 -21.26 10.12 22.37
C LEU A 64 -20.80 10.84 21.11
N GLY A 65 -20.77 10.20 19.95
CA GLY A 65 -20.35 10.86 18.73
C GLY A 65 -20.06 9.93 17.54
N PHE A 66 -19.62 10.54 16.46
CA PHE A 66 -19.18 9.85 15.25
C PHE A 66 -17.67 9.68 15.22
N LEU A 67 -17.23 8.51 14.73
CA LEU A 67 -15.85 8.20 14.40
C LEU A 67 -15.73 8.04 12.87
N VAL A 68 -14.90 8.84 12.20
CA VAL A 68 -14.89 8.92 10.74
C VAL A 68 -13.52 8.57 10.17
N ASN A 69 -13.48 7.68 9.18
CA ASN A 69 -12.26 7.33 8.46
C ASN A 69 -12.53 7.08 6.96
N ALA A 70 -11.49 7.15 6.15
CA ALA A 70 -11.55 6.89 4.72
C ALA A 70 -11.48 5.39 4.36
N GLY A 71 -11.31 4.51 5.34
CA GLY A 71 -11.02 3.09 5.15
C GLY A 71 -9.54 2.75 5.31
N ASN A 72 -9.14 1.55 4.89
CA ASN A 72 -7.77 1.04 4.98
C ASN A 72 -6.77 1.79 4.10
N MET A 73 -7.26 2.48 3.09
CA MET A 73 -6.44 3.29 2.19
C MET A 73 -6.91 4.75 2.19
N ASP A 74 -5.97 5.63 1.91
CA ASP A 74 -6.27 7.01 1.54
C ASP A 74 -7.20 7.05 0.32
N SER A 75 -8.31 7.79 0.38
CA SER A 75 -9.33 7.81 -0.67
C SER A 75 -8.79 8.25 -2.02
N MET A 76 -7.89 9.25 -2.05
CA MET A 76 -7.30 9.73 -3.28
C MET A 76 -6.30 8.72 -3.87
N VAL A 77 -5.51 8.04 -3.03
CA VAL A 77 -4.60 6.96 -3.46
C VAL A 77 -5.39 5.76 -3.99
N ASN A 78 -6.51 5.44 -3.37
CA ASN A 78 -7.38 4.35 -3.83
C ASN A 78 -8.04 4.67 -5.18
N HIS A 79 -8.47 5.90 -5.39
CA HIS A 79 -9.20 6.29 -6.60
C HIS A 79 -8.33 6.54 -7.82
N TYR A 80 -7.10 7.05 -7.62
CA TYR A 80 -6.30 7.57 -8.73
C TYR A 80 -4.95 6.88 -8.86
N THR A 81 -4.49 6.75 -10.08
CA THR A 81 -3.09 6.42 -10.37
C THR A 81 -2.21 7.66 -10.21
N VAL A 82 -0.88 7.47 -10.24
CA VAL A 82 0.08 8.61 -10.22
C VAL A 82 -0.14 9.59 -11.38
N SER A 83 -0.61 9.12 -12.53
CA SER A 83 -0.96 9.97 -13.66
C SER A 83 -2.34 10.65 -13.53
N LYS A 84 -2.93 10.62 -12.33
CA LYS A 84 -4.26 11.17 -11.99
C LYS A 84 -5.41 10.59 -12.83
N ARG A 85 -5.24 9.35 -13.34
CA ARG A 85 -6.32 8.60 -13.99
C ARG A 85 -7.11 7.85 -12.94
N ARG A 86 -8.44 7.89 -13.02
CA ARG A 86 -9.30 7.12 -12.13
C ARG A 86 -9.06 5.61 -12.33
N ARG A 87 -8.99 4.87 -11.25
CA ARG A 87 -8.92 3.40 -11.28
C ARG A 87 -10.28 2.81 -11.65
N GLU A 88 -10.27 1.60 -12.16
CA GLU A 88 -11.48 0.91 -12.60
C GLU A 88 -12.10 0.05 -11.49
N LYS A 89 -11.33 -0.29 -10.44
CA LYS A 89 -11.76 -1.15 -9.35
C LYS A 89 -11.35 -0.59 -8.00
N ASP A 90 -12.23 -0.73 -7.02
CA ASP A 90 -11.97 -0.56 -5.60
C ASP A 90 -12.09 -1.91 -4.89
N LEU A 91 -10.96 -2.50 -4.49
CA LEU A 91 -10.95 -3.84 -3.86
C LEU A 91 -11.61 -3.87 -2.48
N TYR A 92 -11.86 -2.71 -1.88
CA TYR A 92 -12.52 -2.55 -0.59
C TYR A 92 -14.03 -2.29 -0.72
N SER A 93 -14.56 -2.37 -1.92
CA SER A 93 -16.00 -2.20 -2.20
C SER A 93 -16.64 -3.52 -2.63
N PRO A 94 -17.96 -3.69 -2.46
CA PRO A 94 -18.69 -4.88 -2.89
C PRO A 94 -18.46 -5.16 -4.38
N GLY A 95 -18.07 -6.39 -4.71
CA GLY A 95 -17.75 -6.79 -6.08
C GLY A 95 -16.56 -6.06 -6.73
N GLY A 96 -15.86 -5.22 -5.98
CA GLY A 96 -14.79 -4.35 -6.49
C GLY A 96 -15.31 -3.12 -7.23
N GLU A 97 -16.52 -2.69 -6.99
CA GLU A 97 -17.16 -1.55 -7.65
C GLU A 97 -16.48 -0.23 -7.29
N MET A 98 -16.18 0.59 -8.31
CA MET A 98 -15.56 1.89 -8.14
C MET A 98 -16.61 3.01 -8.06
N GLY A 99 -16.45 3.91 -7.06
CA GLY A 99 -17.25 5.14 -6.96
C GLY A 99 -18.21 5.19 -5.78
N LEU A 100 -18.29 4.13 -4.97
CA LEU A 100 -19.09 4.14 -3.74
C LEU A 100 -18.46 5.05 -2.66
N ARG A 101 -17.16 5.19 -2.66
CA ARG A 101 -16.42 6.11 -1.80
C ARG A 101 -16.27 7.48 -2.48
N PRO A 102 -16.41 8.63 -1.80
CA PRO A 102 -16.10 9.94 -2.36
C PRO A 102 -14.60 10.22 -2.38
N ASP A 103 -14.17 11.18 -3.20
CA ASP A 103 -12.85 11.79 -3.09
C ASP A 103 -12.74 12.53 -1.75
N ARG A 104 -11.60 12.39 -1.05
CA ARG A 104 -11.39 12.95 0.29
C ARG A 104 -12.50 12.54 1.26
N ALA A 105 -12.73 11.26 1.35
CA ALA A 105 -13.87 10.64 2.04
C ALA A 105 -14.06 11.16 3.47
N THR A 106 -12.98 11.30 4.24
CA THR A 106 -13.04 11.81 5.62
C THR A 106 -13.69 13.19 5.68
N ILE A 107 -13.32 14.10 4.78
CA ILE A 107 -13.88 15.47 4.73
C ILE A 107 -15.36 15.43 4.33
N VAL A 108 -15.70 14.67 3.29
CA VAL A 108 -17.07 14.59 2.77
C VAL A 108 -18.00 14.00 3.82
N TYR A 109 -17.59 12.94 4.49
CA TYR A 109 -18.41 12.31 5.53
C TYR A 109 -18.63 13.22 6.74
N CYS A 110 -17.60 13.92 7.22
CA CYS A 110 -17.77 14.90 8.29
C CYS A 110 -18.76 16.00 7.92
N ASN A 111 -18.68 16.54 6.70
CA ASN A 111 -19.62 17.55 6.22
C ASN A 111 -21.05 17.02 6.17
N LYS A 112 -21.26 15.78 5.73
CA LYS A 112 -22.60 15.15 5.70
C LYS A 112 -23.16 14.90 7.11
N ILE A 113 -22.32 14.49 8.05
CA ILE A 113 -22.71 14.36 9.45
C ILE A 113 -23.11 15.72 10.04
N ARG A 114 -22.34 16.79 9.76
CA ARG A 114 -22.68 18.15 10.17
C ARG A 114 -23.99 18.66 9.54
N GLU A 115 -24.23 18.32 8.26
CA GLU A 115 -25.47 18.64 7.56
C GLU A 115 -26.68 17.93 8.23
N ALA A 116 -26.52 16.66 8.62
CA ALA A 116 -27.57 15.85 9.21
C ALA A 116 -27.89 16.21 10.67
N TYR A 117 -26.88 16.48 11.50
CA TYR A 117 -27.00 16.56 12.95
C TYR A 117 -26.56 17.90 13.56
N GLY A 118 -26.01 18.80 12.77
CA GLY A 118 -25.49 20.07 13.28
C GLY A 118 -24.35 19.88 14.28
N LYS A 119 -24.53 20.39 15.50
CA LYS A 119 -23.51 20.28 16.55
C LYS A 119 -23.55 18.89 17.19
N ILE A 120 -22.56 18.09 16.87
CA ILE A 120 -22.32 16.75 17.43
C ILE A 120 -20.82 16.47 17.46
N ASN A 121 -20.33 15.65 18.38
CA ASN A 121 -18.92 15.26 18.40
C ASN A 121 -18.54 14.41 17.17
N ILE A 122 -17.46 14.80 16.50
CA ILE A 122 -16.88 14.07 15.37
C ILE A 122 -15.38 13.90 15.62
N CYS A 123 -14.94 12.65 15.76
CA CYS A 123 -13.52 12.30 15.79
C CYS A 123 -13.13 11.68 14.45
N ILE A 124 -12.01 12.11 13.88
CA ILE A 124 -11.47 11.55 12.63
C ILE A 124 -10.21 10.74 12.91
N GLY A 125 -9.98 9.70 12.10
CA GLY A 125 -8.80 8.84 12.26
C GLY A 125 -8.44 8.08 10.97
N GLY A 126 -7.59 7.06 11.12
CA GLY A 126 -7.11 6.24 10.02
C GLY A 126 -5.97 6.89 9.22
N VAL A 127 -5.53 6.21 8.14
CA VAL A 127 -4.34 6.61 7.39
C VAL A 127 -4.50 7.96 6.70
N GLU A 128 -5.68 8.26 6.14
CA GLU A 128 -5.93 9.54 5.45
C GLU A 128 -5.80 10.74 6.40
N ALA A 129 -6.37 10.65 7.59
CA ALA A 129 -6.28 11.67 8.61
C ALA A 129 -4.86 11.80 9.17
N SER A 130 -4.22 10.67 9.51
CA SER A 130 -2.85 10.64 10.05
C SER A 130 -1.85 11.36 9.15
N LEU A 131 -1.93 11.14 7.83
CA LEU A 131 -0.99 11.72 6.86
C LEU A 131 -1.25 13.20 6.56
N ARG A 132 -2.44 13.71 6.85
CA ARG A 132 -2.87 15.09 6.59
C ARG A 132 -3.08 15.93 7.83
N ARG A 133 -2.53 15.51 8.98
CA ARG A 133 -2.76 16.20 10.26
C ARG A 133 -2.12 17.59 10.35
N PHE A 134 -1.02 17.85 9.62
CA PHE A 134 -0.38 19.17 9.47
C PHE A 134 -0.81 19.86 8.18
N ALA A 135 -0.39 21.10 7.98
CA ALA A 135 -0.37 21.70 6.65
C ALA A 135 0.49 20.80 5.72
N HIS A 136 -0.07 20.38 4.58
CA HIS A 136 0.53 19.37 3.75
C HIS A 136 0.38 19.67 2.26
N TYR A 137 1.38 19.26 1.46
CA TYR A 137 1.25 19.29 0.01
C TYR A 137 0.29 18.19 -0.48
N ASP A 138 -0.76 18.61 -1.17
CA ASP A 138 -1.73 17.72 -1.81
C ASP A 138 -1.40 17.58 -3.31
N TYR A 139 -0.98 16.39 -3.70
CA TYR A 139 -0.54 16.08 -5.07
C TYR A 139 -1.63 16.30 -6.12
N TRP A 140 -2.90 16.04 -5.79
CA TRP A 140 -4.01 16.11 -6.75
C TRP A 140 -4.40 17.54 -7.09
N SER A 141 -4.44 18.41 -6.09
CA SER A 141 -4.70 19.85 -6.28
C SER A 141 -3.44 20.68 -6.57
N ASP A 142 -2.25 20.07 -6.42
CA ASP A 142 -0.93 20.72 -6.57
C ASP A 142 -0.78 21.96 -5.69
N LYS A 143 -1.26 21.87 -4.45
CA LYS A 143 -1.29 22.97 -3.48
C LYS A 143 -0.95 22.47 -2.08
N VAL A 144 -0.45 23.36 -1.23
CA VAL A 144 -0.43 23.14 0.21
C VAL A 144 -1.84 23.36 0.74
N ARG A 145 -2.38 22.38 1.49
CA ARG A 145 -3.67 22.46 2.15
C ARG A 145 -3.48 22.62 3.66
N LYS A 146 -4.47 23.16 4.34
CA LYS A 146 -4.55 23.18 5.82
C LYS A 146 -4.59 21.76 6.38
N SER A 147 -4.47 21.62 7.68
CA SER A 147 -4.74 20.34 8.38
C SER A 147 -6.12 19.79 7.98
N ILE A 148 -6.21 18.47 7.83
CA ILE A 148 -7.50 17.81 7.58
C ILE A 148 -8.50 18.05 8.71
N LEU A 149 -8.04 18.33 9.93
CA LEU A 149 -8.90 18.68 11.06
C LEU A 149 -9.65 20.00 10.79
N ILE A 150 -8.99 20.98 10.18
CA ILE A 150 -9.63 22.22 9.70
C ILE A 150 -10.56 21.94 8.52
N ASP A 151 -10.04 21.23 7.50
CA ASP A 151 -10.78 21.01 6.25
C ASP A 151 -12.05 20.16 6.44
N SER A 152 -12.07 19.27 7.45
CA SER A 152 -13.22 18.41 7.77
C SER A 152 -14.21 19.02 8.77
N GLY A 153 -13.79 20.05 9.54
CA GLY A 153 -14.59 20.59 10.63
C GLY A 153 -14.87 19.59 11.76
N ALA A 154 -14.03 18.57 11.90
CA ALA A 154 -14.09 17.63 13.02
C ALA A 154 -13.56 18.24 14.31
N ASP A 155 -13.89 17.64 15.44
CA ASP A 155 -13.57 18.16 16.79
C ASP A 155 -12.21 17.64 17.29
N LEU A 156 -11.86 16.41 16.92
CA LEU A 156 -10.63 15.74 17.33
C LEU A 156 -10.09 14.86 16.19
N LEU A 157 -8.78 14.80 16.03
CA LEU A 157 -8.12 13.85 15.14
C LEU A 157 -7.28 12.89 15.98
N ILE A 158 -7.46 11.59 15.76
CA ILE A 158 -6.68 10.52 16.39
C ILE A 158 -5.80 9.90 15.32
N TYR A 159 -4.47 9.96 15.50
CA TYR A 159 -3.54 9.47 14.47
C TYR A 159 -2.70 8.30 14.96
N GLY A 160 -2.20 7.55 14.00
CA GLY A 160 -1.41 6.34 14.28
C GLY A 160 -2.30 5.12 14.47
N MET A 161 -1.79 4.16 15.22
CA MET A 161 -2.54 2.97 15.66
C MET A 161 -3.27 3.37 16.95
N SER A 162 -4.59 3.41 16.91
CA SER A 162 -5.40 4.24 17.80
C SER A 162 -6.11 3.47 18.91
N GLU A 163 -5.70 2.22 19.20
CA GLU A 163 -6.40 1.36 20.17
C GLU A 163 -6.43 1.97 21.59
N LYS A 164 -5.29 2.44 22.10
CA LYS A 164 -5.23 3.09 23.44
C LYS A 164 -5.95 4.42 23.44
N GLN A 165 -5.70 5.23 22.43
CA GLN A 165 -6.25 6.57 22.33
C GLN A 165 -7.76 6.56 22.27
N ILE A 166 -8.37 5.64 21.49
CA ILE A 166 -9.82 5.59 21.34
C ILE A 166 -10.53 5.19 22.64
N VAL A 167 -9.93 4.30 23.42
CA VAL A 167 -10.45 3.91 24.74
C VAL A 167 -10.45 5.11 25.69
N GLU A 168 -9.34 5.84 25.76
CA GLU A 168 -9.24 7.03 26.64
C GLU A 168 -10.16 8.15 26.17
N VAL A 169 -10.25 8.41 24.87
CA VAL A 169 -11.17 9.39 24.29
C VAL A 169 -12.63 9.00 24.58
N ALA A 170 -12.98 7.72 24.42
CA ALA A 170 -14.32 7.22 24.71
C ALA A 170 -14.68 7.37 26.20
N ARG A 171 -13.74 7.10 27.11
CA ARG A 171 -13.91 7.29 28.55
C ARG A 171 -14.18 8.76 28.88
N CYS A 172 -13.37 9.68 28.38
CA CYS A 172 -13.58 11.12 28.60
C CYS A 172 -14.94 11.60 28.07
N MET A 173 -15.33 11.15 26.86
CA MET A 173 -16.63 11.50 26.29
C MET A 173 -17.79 10.91 27.12
N ASN A 174 -17.64 9.72 27.67
CA ASN A 174 -18.62 9.10 28.56
C ASN A 174 -18.75 9.83 29.90
N GLU A 175 -17.70 10.47 30.37
CA GLU A 175 -17.67 11.36 31.52
C GLU A 175 -18.29 12.75 31.22
N GLY A 176 -18.69 13.02 29.97
CA GLY A 176 -19.40 14.24 29.58
C GLY A 176 -18.51 15.31 28.92
N PHE A 177 -17.25 15.02 28.60
CA PHE A 177 -16.41 15.97 27.87
C PHE A 177 -16.73 15.96 26.37
N ASP A 178 -16.90 17.13 25.76
CA ASP A 178 -16.91 17.25 24.31
C ASP A 178 -15.53 16.90 23.74
N ALA A 179 -15.48 16.21 22.61
CA ALA A 179 -14.25 15.73 21.99
C ALA A 179 -13.18 16.84 21.78
N LYS A 180 -13.60 18.06 21.46
CA LYS A 180 -12.70 19.22 21.26
C LYS A 180 -11.94 19.67 22.53
N TYR A 181 -12.38 19.23 23.72
CA TYR A 181 -11.73 19.55 24.98
C TYR A 181 -10.84 18.40 25.51
N ILE A 182 -10.77 17.28 24.82
CA ILE A 182 -9.88 16.17 25.14
C ILE A 182 -8.50 16.46 24.56
N ARG A 183 -7.63 17.09 25.36
CA ARG A 183 -6.36 17.67 24.92
C ARG A 183 -5.13 16.91 25.40
N HIS A 184 -5.26 16.08 26.44
CA HIS A 184 -4.16 15.39 27.11
C HIS A 184 -3.74 14.06 26.49
N VAL A 185 -4.53 13.50 25.54
CA VAL A 185 -4.30 12.17 24.98
C VAL A 185 -3.18 12.22 23.96
N PRO A 186 -2.07 11.47 24.11
CA PRO A 186 -1.04 11.38 23.08
C PRO A 186 -1.60 10.78 21.79
N GLY A 187 -1.01 11.11 20.64
CA GLY A 187 -1.50 10.64 19.35
C GLY A 187 -2.78 11.32 18.88
N THR A 188 -3.13 12.48 19.44
CA THR A 188 -4.28 13.28 19.01
C THR A 188 -3.87 14.64 18.48
N CYS A 189 -4.79 15.27 17.73
CA CYS A 189 -4.67 16.66 17.29
C CYS A 189 -5.98 17.38 17.59
N TYR A 190 -5.88 18.60 18.07
CA TYR A 190 -7.01 19.47 18.41
C TYR A 190 -6.75 20.92 17.97
N LEU A 191 -7.78 21.74 18.03
CA LEU A 191 -7.73 23.16 17.64
C LEU A 191 -7.99 24.04 18.86
N VAL A 192 -7.24 25.14 18.95
CA VAL A 192 -7.44 26.20 19.96
C VAL A 192 -7.54 27.55 19.29
N ASP A 193 -8.08 28.53 20.01
CA ASP A 193 -8.23 29.91 19.53
C ASP A 193 -7.01 30.77 19.83
N SER A 194 -6.28 30.47 20.93
CA SER A 194 -5.10 31.23 21.38
C SER A 194 -3.98 30.29 21.82
N MET A 195 -2.73 30.77 21.70
CA MET A 195 -1.56 30.09 22.27
C MET A 195 -1.62 29.95 23.78
N ASP A 196 -2.35 30.82 24.48
CA ASP A 196 -2.55 30.74 25.94
C ASP A 196 -3.30 29.47 26.38
N GLU A 197 -3.95 28.77 25.45
CA GLU A 197 -4.63 27.49 25.67
C GLU A 197 -3.72 26.27 25.49
N VAL A 198 -2.43 26.45 25.15
CA VAL A 198 -1.45 25.38 24.98
C VAL A 198 -0.54 25.33 26.20
N TYR A 199 -0.82 24.42 27.12
CA TYR A 199 -0.13 24.35 28.43
C TYR A 199 1.10 23.46 28.43
N GLU A 200 1.22 22.53 27.47
CA GLU A 200 2.31 21.56 27.43
C GLU A 200 3.57 22.12 26.76
N GLU A 201 4.74 21.54 27.10
CA GLU A 201 5.97 21.84 26.37
C GLU A 201 5.80 21.52 24.88
N HIS A 202 5.98 22.52 24.03
CA HIS A 202 5.70 22.41 22.62
C HIS A 202 6.75 23.09 21.73
N ILE A 203 6.71 22.74 20.46
CA ILE A 203 7.49 23.40 19.40
C ILE A 203 6.52 24.10 18.46
N VAL A 204 6.72 25.38 18.22
CA VAL A 204 6.02 26.12 17.19
C VAL A 204 6.75 25.93 15.86
N ILE A 205 6.03 25.46 14.84
CA ILE A 205 6.53 25.39 13.46
C ILE A 205 5.92 26.53 12.61
N PRO A 206 6.54 26.87 11.45
CA PRO A 206 5.99 27.87 10.57
C PRO A 206 4.50 27.67 10.25
N SER A 207 3.77 28.78 10.21
CA SER A 207 2.33 28.83 9.96
C SER A 207 1.96 28.26 8.58
N TYR A 208 0.68 27.92 8.41
CA TYR A 208 0.12 27.54 7.10
C TYR A 208 0.43 28.58 6.01
N LYS A 209 0.35 29.87 6.34
CA LYS A 209 0.63 30.96 5.41
C LYS A 209 2.09 30.96 4.96
N GLU A 210 3.03 30.79 5.88
CA GLU A 210 4.47 30.77 5.59
C GLU A 210 4.88 29.53 4.77
N VAL A 211 4.41 28.32 5.17
CA VAL A 211 4.73 27.09 4.42
C VAL A 211 4.07 27.03 3.04
N THR A 212 3.01 27.81 2.83
CA THR A 212 2.38 27.95 1.51
C THR A 212 3.14 28.92 0.61
N ALA A 213 3.71 29.96 1.20
CA ALA A 213 4.44 31.02 0.48
C ALA A 213 5.84 30.59 0.07
N ASP A 214 6.54 29.80 0.90
CA ASP A 214 7.95 29.45 0.71
C ASP A 214 8.21 27.94 0.87
N LYS A 215 8.78 27.34 -0.17
CA LYS A 215 9.15 25.91 -0.20
C LYS A 215 10.30 25.55 0.73
N ILE A 216 11.20 26.49 1.02
CA ILE A 216 12.30 26.29 1.99
C ILE A 216 11.71 26.19 3.39
N VAL A 217 10.80 27.11 3.72
CA VAL A 217 10.07 27.13 4.99
C VAL A 217 9.23 25.85 5.15
N TYR A 218 8.57 25.38 4.08
CA TYR A 218 7.86 24.10 4.08
C TYR A 218 8.80 22.94 4.43
N ALA A 219 9.98 22.86 3.81
CA ALA A 219 10.96 21.80 4.07
C ALA A 219 11.47 21.85 5.52
N GLN A 220 11.70 23.05 6.07
CA GLN A 220 12.09 23.25 7.47
C GLN A 220 11.01 22.80 8.44
N ALA A 221 9.76 23.18 8.22
CA ALA A 221 8.62 22.74 9.02
C ALA A 221 8.48 21.21 8.99
N PHE A 222 8.57 20.61 7.81
CA PHE A 222 8.52 19.16 7.66
C PHE A 222 9.66 18.45 8.40
N LYS A 223 10.88 19.00 8.39
CA LYS A 223 12.01 18.44 9.14
C LYS A 223 11.69 18.31 10.61
N VAL A 224 11.08 19.32 11.22
CA VAL A 224 10.69 19.28 12.63
C VAL A 224 9.64 18.20 12.86
N THR A 225 8.56 18.18 12.06
CA THR A 225 7.49 17.16 12.20
C THR A 225 8.04 15.73 12.04
N TYR A 226 8.99 15.52 11.10
CA TYR A 226 9.65 14.24 10.92
C TYR A 226 10.50 13.84 12.12
N GLN A 227 11.23 14.78 12.71
CA GLN A 227 12.12 14.49 13.84
C GLN A 227 11.39 14.25 15.13
N GLU A 228 10.24 14.88 15.34
CA GLU A 228 9.41 14.73 16.53
C GLU A 228 8.38 13.59 16.41
N GLN A 229 8.36 12.85 15.30
CA GLN A 229 7.53 11.64 15.10
C GLN A 229 8.08 10.45 15.89
N ASP A 230 8.03 10.55 17.23
CA ASP A 230 8.57 9.54 18.14
C ASP A 230 7.83 9.58 19.49
N PRO A 231 7.32 8.43 19.99
CA PRO A 231 6.51 8.40 21.21
C PRO A 231 7.29 8.69 22.49
N ILE A 232 8.61 8.47 22.50
CA ILE A 232 9.44 8.61 23.70
C ILE A 232 9.97 10.03 23.85
N ARG A 233 10.62 10.54 22.80
CA ARG A 233 11.31 11.84 22.82
C ARG A 233 10.60 12.94 22.02
N GLY A 234 9.51 12.61 21.33
CA GLY A 234 8.72 13.58 20.59
C GLY A 234 8.07 14.60 21.52
N ARG A 235 7.90 15.81 21.03
CA ARG A 235 7.21 16.90 21.72
C ARG A 235 5.94 17.27 20.98
N THR A 236 5.01 17.91 21.66
CA THR A 236 3.84 18.53 21.05
C THR A 236 4.29 19.57 20.02
N ILE A 237 3.63 19.60 18.87
CA ILE A 237 3.92 20.56 17.78
C ILE A 237 2.71 21.45 17.59
N VAL A 238 2.96 22.74 17.46
CA VAL A 238 1.93 23.75 17.24
C VAL A 238 2.13 24.43 15.88
N GLN A 239 1.04 24.57 15.14
CA GLN A 239 1.04 25.26 13.84
C GLN A 239 -0.16 26.19 13.69
N ASP A 240 0.10 27.46 13.45
CA ASP A 240 -0.93 28.42 13.09
C ASP A 240 -1.54 28.08 11.72
N GLN A 241 -2.86 27.89 11.67
CA GLN A 241 -3.64 27.56 10.47
C GLN A 241 -4.40 28.79 9.92
N GLY A 242 -4.20 29.96 10.50
CA GLY A 242 -4.86 31.24 10.20
C GLY A 242 -5.96 31.54 11.23
N ASP A 243 -7.13 30.95 11.10
CA ASP A 243 -8.27 31.22 11.99
C ASP A 243 -8.21 30.43 13.31
N LYS A 244 -7.43 29.36 13.35
CA LYS A 244 -7.25 28.47 14.49
C LYS A 244 -5.79 28.03 14.61
N ILE A 245 -5.39 27.64 15.76
CA ILE A 245 -4.09 27.06 16.03
C ILE A 245 -4.27 25.55 16.17
N LEU A 246 -3.53 24.81 15.36
CA LEU A 246 -3.45 23.34 15.42
C LEU A 246 -2.43 22.93 16.46
N VAL A 247 -2.84 22.08 17.38
CA VAL A 247 -1.96 21.40 18.34
C VAL A 247 -1.92 19.93 18.01
N VAL A 248 -0.71 19.38 17.82
CA VAL A 248 -0.46 17.97 17.52
C VAL A 248 0.34 17.39 18.67
N ASN A 249 -0.31 16.60 19.52
CA ASN A 249 0.35 15.90 20.61
C ASN A 249 1.41 14.93 20.09
N LYS A 250 2.42 14.62 20.90
CA LYS A 250 3.39 13.58 20.56
C LYS A 250 2.69 12.25 20.26
N PRO A 251 3.28 11.35 19.43
CA PRO A 251 2.71 10.04 19.19
C PRO A 251 2.48 9.25 20.50
N GLU A 252 1.46 8.41 20.52
CA GLU A 252 1.25 7.45 21.60
C GLU A 252 2.32 6.35 21.57
N VAL A 253 2.65 5.81 22.74
CA VAL A 253 3.51 4.63 22.82
C VAL A 253 2.85 3.43 22.16
N ILE A 254 3.65 2.64 21.46
CA ILE A 254 3.15 1.41 20.82
C ILE A 254 2.60 0.45 21.88
N LEU A 255 1.64 -0.37 21.47
CA LEU A 255 1.15 -1.48 22.30
C LEU A 255 2.32 -2.39 22.67
N ASN A 256 2.39 -2.84 23.91
CA ASN A 256 3.30 -3.93 24.24
C ASN A 256 2.75 -5.28 23.69
N ARG A 257 3.51 -6.37 23.85
CA ARG A 257 3.16 -7.66 23.28
C ARG A 257 1.82 -8.20 23.80
N GLU A 258 1.59 -8.09 25.09
CA GLU A 258 0.37 -8.56 25.75
C GLU A 258 -0.86 -7.75 25.29
N GLU A 259 -0.73 -6.44 25.21
CA GLU A 259 -1.77 -5.54 24.69
C GLU A 259 -2.07 -5.84 23.20
N LEU A 260 -1.02 -6.09 22.41
CA LEU A 260 -1.17 -6.42 21.00
C LEU A 260 -1.87 -7.77 20.82
N ASP A 261 -1.49 -8.79 21.60
CA ASP A 261 -2.13 -10.10 21.60
C ASP A 261 -3.60 -10.02 21.98
N ALA A 262 -3.93 -9.20 22.99
CA ALA A 262 -5.32 -8.97 23.41
C ALA A 262 -6.17 -8.36 22.28
N VAL A 263 -5.65 -7.40 21.54
CA VAL A 263 -6.35 -6.80 20.38
C VAL A 263 -6.62 -7.86 19.30
N TYR A 264 -5.67 -8.75 19.02
CA TYR A 264 -5.84 -9.79 17.99
C TYR A 264 -6.66 -10.99 18.47
N ALA A 265 -6.87 -11.15 19.78
CA ALA A 265 -7.74 -12.16 20.38
C ALA A 265 -9.23 -11.75 20.43
N LEU A 266 -9.57 -10.49 20.07
CA LEU A 266 -10.97 -10.05 20.01
C LEU A 266 -11.78 -10.91 19.01
N PRO A 267 -13.10 -11.04 19.21
CA PRO A 267 -13.94 -12.01 18.49
C PRO A 267 -14.26 -11.57 17.05
N TYR A 268 -13.26 -11.50 16.19
CA TYR A 268 -13.46 -11.22 14.76
C TYR A 268 -14.07 -12.44 14.05
N THR A 269 -15.09 -12.19 13.23
CA THR A 269 -15.72 -13.25 12.42
C THR A 269 -14.85 -13.69 11.24
N LYS A 270 -13.87 -12.89 10.86
CA LYS A 270 -12.99 -13.06 9.68
C LYS A 270 -13.77 -13.13 8.37
N GLU A 271 -14.92 -12.48 8.31
CA GLU A 271 -15.84 -12.44 7.17
C GLU A 271 -16.31 -10.99 6.89
N TYR A 272 -16.80 -10.77 5.67
CA TYR A 272 -17.52 -9.54 5.33
C TYR A 272 -19.00 -9.66 5.75
N HIS A 273 -19.68 -8.51 5.88
CA HIS A 273 -21.10 -8.49 6.23
C HIS A 273 -21.92 -9.23 5.17
N PRO A 274 -22.90 -10.11 5.57
CA PRO A 274 -23.64 -10.96 4.63
C PRO A 274 -24.35 -10.23 3.50
N SER A 275 -24.74 -8.96 3.69
CA SER A 275 -25.38 -8.13 2.67
C SER A 275 -24.54 -7.94 1.39
N TYR A 276 -23.23 -8.14 1.46
CA TYR A 276 -22.35 -8.00 0.29
C TYR A 276 -22.22 -9.26 -0.57
N LYS A 277 -22.84 -10.38 -0.13
CA LYS A 277 -22.72 -11.68 -0.80
C LYS A 277 -23.25 -11.64 -2.23
N GLU A 278 -24.41 -11.03 -2.43
CA GLU A 278 -25.04 -10.93 -3.76
C GLU A 278 -24.25 -10.03 -4.72
N ALA A 279 -23.56 -9.03 -4.19
CA ALA A 279 -22.68 -8.15 -4.96
C ALA A 279 -21.31 -8.78 -5.30
N GLY A 280 -21.05 -10.03 -4.90
CA GLY A 280 -19.79 -10.74 -5.17
C GLY A 280 -18.77 -10.66 -4.04
N GLY A 281 -19.19 -10.25 -2.83
CA GLY A 281 -18.31 -10.15 -1.65
C GLY A 281 -17.33 -8.97 -1.71
N ILE A 282 -16.32 -9.01 -0.86
CA ILE A 282 -15.28 -7.96 -0.78
C ILE A 282 -13.93 -8.55 -1.21
N PRO A 283 -13.39 -8.16 -2.38
CA PRO A 283 -12.15 -8.77 -2.91
C PRO A 283 -10.94 -8.65 -1.98
N ALA A 284 -10.83 -7.59 -1.19
CA ALA A 284 -9.73 -7.41 -0.26
C ALA A 284 -9.67 -8.49 0.84
N LEU A 285 -10.79 -9.12 1.20
CA LEU A 285 -10.80 -10.22 2.17
C LEU A 285 -10.06 -11.45 1.65
N GLU A 286 -10.14 -11.75 0.34
CA GLU A 286 -9.48 -12.93 -0.25
C GLU A 286 -7.96 -12.93 -0.02
N GLU A 287 -7.33 -11.75 0.02
CA GLU A 287 -5.89 -11.60 0.25
C GLU A 287 -5.49 -11.82 1.71
N VAL A 288 -6.38 -11.53 2.67
CA VAL A 288 -6.04 -11.51 4.10
C VAL A 288 -6.69 -12.61 4.91
N LYS A 289 -7.78 -13.23 4.47
CA LYS A 289 -8.59 -14.20 5.23
C LYS A 289 -7.75 -15.31 5.89
N PHE A 290 -6.77 -15.85 5.19
CA PHE A 290 -5.83 -16.88 5.68
C PHE A 290 -4.41 -16.32 5.79
N SER A 291 -4.28 -15.07 6.19
CA SER A 291 -2.99 -14.41 6.43
C SER A 291 -2.93 -13.90 7.87
N ILE A 292 -1.78 -14.05 8.50
CA ILE A 292 -1.55 -13.69 9.90
C ILE A 292 -0.67 -12.45 9.96
N MET A 293 -1.17 -11.40 10.60
CA MET A 293 -0.39 -10.22 10.93
C MET A 293 0.46 -10.51 12.16
N SER A 294 1.78 -10.58 12.02
CA SER A 294 2.67 -10.98 13.11
C SER A 294 3.30 -9.81 13.86
N SER A 295 3.34 -8.63 13.24
CA SER A 295 3.99 -7.44 13.81
C SER A 295 3.43 -6.15 13.22
N ARG A 296 3.66 -5.04 13.90
CA ARG A 296 3.34 -3.67 13.48
C ARG A 296 4.57 -2.78 13.57
N GLY A 297 4.55 -1.63 12.90
CA GLY A 297 5.68 -0.71 12.83
C GLY A 297 6.78 -1.15 11.87
N CYS A 298 7.70 -0.25 11.53
CA CYS A 298 8.79 -0.55 10.61
C CYS A 298 9.97 0.39 10.80
N PHE A 299 11.12 -0.12 11.24
CA PHE A 299 12.35 0.66 11.35
C PHE A 299 13.11 0.80 10.01
N GLY A 300 12.60 0.21 8.94
CA GLY A 300 13.15 0.39 7.59
C GLY A 300 13.15 1.83 7.11
N ASN A 301 12.18 2.61 7.55
CA ASN A 301 12.11 4.06 7.40
C ASN A 301 12.38 4.57 5.96
N CYS A 302 11.84 3.87 4.96
CA CYS A 302 11.95 4.30 3.56
C CYS A 302 11.26 5.66 3.37
N SER A 303 11.91 6.58 2.67
CA SER A 303 11.53 7.99 2.58
C SER A 303 10.15 8.23 1.94
N PHE A 304 9.69 7.30 1.11
CA PHE A 304 8.41 7.36 0.40
C PHE A 304 7.26 6.64 1.11
N CYS A 305 7.56 5.91 2.22
CA CYS A 305 6.60 4.98 2.81
C CYS A 305 5.74 5.66 3.88
N ALA A 306 4.41 5.60 3.69
CA ALA A 306 3.44 6.13 4.63
C ALA A 306 3.35 5.31 5.95
N ILE A 307 3.71 4.04 5.92
CA ILE A 307 3.62 3.14 7.09
C ILE A 307 4.40 3.71 8.28
N THR A 308 5.60 4.23 8.05
CA THR A 308 6.43 4.83 9.11
C THR A 308 5.73 5.99 9.82
N PHE A 309 4.93 6.79 9.09
CA PHE A 309 4.22 7.94 9.65
C PHE A 309 2.88 7.57 10.29
N HIS A 310 2.32 6.42 9.93
CA HIS A 310 1.07 5.91 10.50
C HIS A 310 1.30 4.93 11.64
N GLN A 311 2.17 3.92 11.45
CA GLN A 311 2.42 2.87 12.45
C GLN A 311 3.66 3.14 13.32
N GLY A 312 4.50 4.10 12.94
CA GLY A 312 5.73 4.41 13.66
C GLY A 312 6.94 3.58 13.23
N ARG A 313 8.09 3.89 13.86
CA ARG A 313 9.41 3.30 13.55
C ARG A 313 9.79 2.17 14.51
N ALA A 314 9.14 2.04 15.65
CA ALA A 314 9.34 0.93 16.54
C ALA A 314 8.51 -0.27 16.07
N VAL A 315 9.08 -1.45 16.20
CA VAL A 315 8.40 -2.70 15.85
C VAL A 315 7.92 -3.37 17.12
N GLU A 316 6.64 -3.69 17.16
CA GLU A 316 6.06 -4.56 18.17
C GLU A 316 5.46 -5.79 17.50
N SER A 317 5.61 -6.94 18.18
CA SER A 317 5.23 -8.24 17.63
C SER A 317 4.35 -9.02 18.58
N ARG A 318 3.38 -9.70 18.02
CA ARG A 318 2.56 -10.69 18.73
C ARG A 318 3.42 -11.83 19.25
N SER A 319 2.99 -12.45 20.32
CA SER A 319 3.60 -13.68 20.82
C SER A 319 3.48 -14.83 19.81
N GLU A 320 4.30 -15.85 19.96
CA GLU A 320 4.20 -17.09 19.18
C GLU A 320 2.88 -17.80 19.48
N GLU A 321 2.48 -17.81 20.75
CA GLU A 321 1.24 -18.40 21.24
C GLU A 321 0.00 -17.78 20.57
N SER A 322 -0.07 -16.45 20.52
CA SER A 322 -1.15 -15.71 19.87
C SER A 322 -1.26 -16.05 18.37
N ILE A 323 -0.13 -16.09 17.67
CA ILE A 323 -0.07 -16.42 16.25
C ILE A 323 -0.47 -17.89 15.98
N VAL A 324 0.01 -18.80 16.81
CA VAL A 324 -0.31 -20.24 16.71
C VAL A 324 -1.78 -20.48 17.01
N GLN A 325 -2.35 -19.78 17.99
CA GLN A 325 -3.78 -19.88 18.32
C GLN A 325 -4.65 -19.42 17.14
N GLU A 326 -4.33 -18.27 16.54
CA GLU A 326 -5.04 -17.78 15.34
C GLU A 326 -4.91 -18.77 14.16
N ALA A 327 -3.73 -19.37 13.97
CA ALA A 327 -3.53 -20.38 12.93
C ALA A 327 -4.38 -21.63 13.19
N LYS A 328 -4.53 -22.08 14.45
CA LYS A 328 -5.44 -23.17 14.82
C LYS A 328 -6.89 -22.85 14.47
N GLU A 329 -7.38 -21.66 14.84
CA GLU A 329 -8.73 -21.22 14.50
C GLU A 329 -8.97 -21.22 12.99
N MET A 330 -7.99 -20.77 12.19
CA MET A 330 -8.07 -20.83 10.73
C MET A 330 -8.22 -22.29 10.22
N THR A 331 -7.58 -23.27 10.87
CA THR A 331 -7.68 -24.68 10.45
C THR A 331 -9.07 -25.28 10.66
N GLU A 332 -9.90 -24.66 11.51
CA GLU A 332 -11.27 -25.09 11.78
C GLU A 332 -12.30 -24.41 10.86
N MET A 333 -11.88 -23.42 10.08
CA MET A 333 -12.77 -22.72 9.13
C MET A 333 -13.16 -23.65 7.96
N PRO A 334 -14.44 -23.67 7.54
CA PRO A 334 -14.94 -24.62 6.53
C PRO A 334 -14.24 -24.54 5.18
N ASP A 335 -13.76 -23.36 4.80
CA ASP A 335 -13.12 -23.08 3.52
C ASP A 335 -11.59 -23.14 3.59
N PHE A 336 -11.00 -23.51 4.74
CA PHE A 336 -9.56 -23.68 4.89
C PHE A 336 -9.05 -24.89 4.09
N LYS A 337 -8.12 -24.65 3.15
CA LYS A 337 -7.57 -25.70 2.25
C LYS A 337 -6.18 -26.20 2.67
N GLY A 338 -5.71 -25.81 3.84
CA GLY A 338 -4.39 -26.17 4.37
C GLY A 338 -3.28 -25.16 4.03
N TYR A 339 -3.60 -23.98 3.56
CA TYR A 339 -2.62 -22.97 3.17
C TYR A 339 -2.78 -21.72 4.02
N ILE A 340 -1.75 -21.38 4.78
CA ILE A 340 -1.60 -20.05 5.38
C ILE A 340 -0.86 -19.21 4.36
N HIS A 341 -1.54 -18.19 3.85
CA HIS A 341 -1.09 -17.43 2.70
C HIS A 341 0.05 -16.49 3.03
N ASP A 342 0.10 -16.00 4.27
CA ASP A 342 1.16 -15.13 4.76
C ASP A 342 1.26 -15.21 6.29
N VAL A 343 2.48 -15.20 6.80
CA VAL A 343 2.79 -14.81 8.17
C VAL A 343 3.72 -13.61 8.06
N GLY A 344 3.16 -12.41 8.26
CA GLY A 344 3.85 -11.21 7.87
C GLY A 344 3.48 -9.97 8.68
N GLY A 345 3.71 -8.83 8.07
CA GLY A 345 3.47 -7.50 8.63
C GLY A 345 3.92 -6.42 7.66
N PRO A 346 4.10 -5.17 8.09
CA PRO A 346 4.67 -4.10 7.26
C PRO A 346 6.03 -4.47 6.66
N THR A 347 6.77 -5.29 7.39
CA THR A 347 7.98 -6.00 6.96
C THR A 347 8.00 -7.35 7.67
N ALA A 348 7.83 -8.43 6.91
CA ALA A 348 7.57 -9.76 7.49
C ALA A 348 8.63 -10.23 8.50
N ASN A 349 9.91 -9.97 8.22
CA ASN A 349 11.02 -10.44 9.05
C ASN A 349 11.47 -9.47 10.14
N PHE A 350 10.68 -8.45 10.48
CA PHE A 350 10.92 -7.61 11.65
C PHE A 350 10.05 -8.09 12.81
N ARG A 351 10.69 -8.52 13.89
CA ARG A 351 10.01 -9.04 15.09
C ARG A 351 10.35 -8.27 16.36
N LYS A 352 11.37 -7.43 16.31
CA LYS A 352 11.89 -6.67 17.46
C LYS A 352 12.23 -5.26 17.03
N PRO A 353 12.29 -4.29 17.98
CA PRO A 353 12.89 -2.99 17.73
C PRO A 353 14.31 -3.12 17.14
N ALA A 354 14.74 -2.13 16.35
CA ALA A 354 16.03 -2.19 15.68
C ALA A 354 17.24 -2.27 16.65
N CYS A 355 17.10 -1.70 17.83
CA CYS A 355 18.13 -1.72 18.87
C CYS A 355 17.53 -1.29 20.22
N LYS A 356 18.23 -1.57 21.32
CA LYS A 356 17.81 -1.19 22.68
C LYS A 356 17.55 0.30 22.86
N HIS A 357 18.29 1.15 22.12
CA HIS A 357 18.10 2.59 22.18
C HIS A 357 16.68 3.04 21.74
N GLN A 358 16.05 2.33 20.80
CA GLN A 358 14.67 2.67 20.40
C GLN A 358 13.67 2.59 21.56
N LEU A 359 13.89 1.70 22.53
CA LEU A 359 13.02 1.50 23.68
C LEU A 359 13.24 2.49 24.82
N THR A 360 14.43 3.11 24.88
CA THR A 360 14.82 3.98 26.00
C THR A 360 14.86 5.46 25.65
N ILE A 361 15.40 5.80 24.49
CA ILE A 361 15.59 7.18 24.03
C ILE A 361 14.86 7.49 22.70
N GLY A 362 14.10 6.53 22.17
CA GLY A 362 13.37 6.65 20.92
C GLY A 362 14.23 6.43 19.66
N ALA A 363 13.59 6.52 18.50
CA ALA A 363 14.26 6.35 17.20
C ALA A 363 15.19 7.53 16.89
N CYS A 364 16.28 7.27 16.19
CA CYS A 364 17.24 8.31 15.77
C CYS A 364 16.55 9.40 14.92
N LYS A 365 16.82 10.69 15.21
CA LYS A 365 16.21 11.82 14.50
C LYS A 365 16.50 11.82 12.99
N VAL A 366 17.70 11.39 12.59
CA VAL A 366 18.20 11.51 11.23
C VAL A 366 18.71 10.19 10.68
N LYS A 367 19.35 9.36 11.53
CA LYS A 367 20.02 8.13 11.10
C LYS A 367 18.98 7.03 10.83
N GLN A 368 19.15 6.33 9.71
CA GLN A 368 18.39 5.14 9.36
C GLN A 368 19.11 3.87 9.80
N CYS A 369 18.36 2.83 10.17
CA CYS A 369 18.92 1.61 10.74
C CYS A 369 19.59 0.70 9.69
N LEU A 370 19.15 0.77 8.43
CA LEU A 370 19.56 -0.12 7.34
C LEU A 370 20.13 0.61 6.12
N SER A 371 20.09 1.93 6.08
CA SER A 371 20.55 2.71 4.93
C SER A 371 21.66 3.70 5.32
N PRO A 372 22.68 3.89 4.47
CA PRO A 372 23.02 3.12 3.25
C PRO A 372 23.61 1.73 3.58
N SER A 373 23.94 1.47 4.83
CA SER A 373 24.44 0.20 5.37
C SER A 373 23.88 -0.03 6.77
N PRO A 374 23.84 -1.27 7.26
CA PRO A 374 23.36 -1.58 8.59
C PRO A 374 24.07 -0.77 9.68
N CYS A 375 23.26 -0.21 10.61
CA CYS A 375 23.80 0.50 11.75
C CYS A 375 24.59 -0.46 12.66
N ARG A 376 25.72 -0.01 13.22
CA ARG A 376 26.52 -0.83 14.16
C ARG A 376 25.78 -1.28 15.41
N ASN A 377 24.71 -0.57 15.79
CA ASN A 377 23.88 -0.91 16.95
C ASN A 377 22.63 -1.71 16.55
N LEU A 378 22.49 -2.08 15.27
CA LEU A 378 21.36 -2.87 14.80
C LEU A 378 21.45 -4.29 15.38
N GLU A 379 20.40 -4.72 16.05
CA GLU A 379 20.26 -6.09 16.55
C GLU A 379 19.58 -6.92 15.46
N VAL A 380 20.32 -7.85 14.86
CA VAL A 380 19.82 -8.72 13.80
C VAL A 380 19.55 -10.10 14.36
N ASP A 381 18.29 -10.53 14.36
CA ASP A 381 17.90 -11.84 14.88
C ASP A 381 16.59 -12.31 14.19
N HIS A 382 16.66 -13.46 13.51
CA HIS A 382 15.50 -14.11 12.90
C HIS A 382 15.02 -15.35 13.67
N LYS A 383 15.60 -15.68 14.83
CA LYS A 383 15.28 -16.92 15.55
C LYS A 383 13.82 -16.98 15.98
N GLU A 384 13.30 -15.86 16.52
CA GLU A 384 11.90 -15.77 16.92
C GLU A 384 10.95 -15.95 15.74
N PHE A 385 11.23 -15.29 14.60
CA PHE A 385 10.40 -15.44 13.41
C PHE A 385 10.43 -16.87 12.86
N LEU A 386 11.61 -17.49 12.89
CA LEU A 386 11.77 -18.87 12.46
C LEU A 386 11.03 -19.85 13.39
N SER A 387 11.03 -19.61 14.71
CA SER A 387 10.24 -20.38 15.69
C SER A 387 8.75 -20.33 15.36
N VAL A 388 8.21 -19.11 15.18
CA VAL A 388 6.81 -18.90 14.77
C VAL A 388 6.46 -19.68 13.49
N LEU A 389 7.30 -19.56 12.45
CA LEU A 389 7.05 -20.24 11.16
C LEU A 389 7.06 -21.75 11.30
N ARG A 390 7.96 -22.32 12.13
CA ARG A 390 8.04 -23.75 12.42
C ARG A 390 6.82 -24.23 13.18
N SER A 391 6.41 -23.51 14.22
CA SER A 391 5.25 -23.85 15.05
C SER A 391 3.96 -23.83 14.24
N VAL A 392 3.73 -22.80 13.44
CA VAL A 392 2.55 -22.74 12.55
C VAL A 392 2.59 -23.85 11.49
N ARG A 393 3.76 -24.16 10.92
CA ARG A 393 3.92 -25.22 9.92
C ARG A 393 3.67 -26.62 10.49
N SER A 394 3.89 -26.81 11.79
CA SER A 394 3.71 -28.11 12.46
C SER A 394 2.26 -28.43 12.83
N LEU A 395 1.35 -27.46 12.70
CA LEU A 395 -0.05 -27.64 13.04
C LEU A 395 -0.74 -28.70 12.16
N PRO A 396 -1.61 -29.56 12.74
CA PRO A 396 -2.47 -30.44 11.96
C PRO A 396 -3.27 -29.65 10.92
N LYS A 397 -3.56 -30.28 9.77
CA LYS A 397 -4.26 -29.68 8.62
C LYS A 397 -3.49 -28.56 7.87
N VAL A 398 -2.39 -28.02 8.41
CA VAL A 398 -1.54 -27.05 7.70
C VAL A 398 -0.60 -27.77 6.75
N LYS A 399 -0.78 -27.56 5.46
CA LYS A 399 0.07 -28.13 4.39
C LYS A 399 1.26 -27.25 4.07
N LYS A 400 1.03 -25.92 4.05
CA LYS A 400 2.06 -24.91 3.72
C LYS A 400 1.79 -23.60 4.45
N VAL A 401 2.88 -22.96 4.84
CA VAL A 401 2.91 -21.60 5.40
C VAL A 401 3.81 -20.77 4.51
N PHE A 402 3.30 -19.66 3.98
CA PHE A 402 4.05 -18.79 3.11
C PHE A 402 4.41 -17.47 3.79
N VAL A 403 5.46 -16.84 3.33
CA VAL A 403 5.83 -15.45 3.61
C VAL A 403 5.68 -14.68 2.29
N ARG A 404 4.57 -13.94 2.13
CA ARG A 404 4.23 -13.18 0.92
C ARG A 404 4.39 -11.67 1.12
N SER A 405 4.26 -11.19 2.34
CA SER A 405 4.63 -9.83 2.72
C SER A 405 6.11 -9.58 2.41
N GLY A 406 6.43 -8.36 2.04
CA GLY A 406 7.81 -8.03 1.68
C GLY A 406 8.79 -8.29 2.83
N ILE A 407 9.86 -9.00 2.53
CA ILE A 407 10.99 -9.13 3.46
C ILE A 407 12.04 -8.03 3.19
N ARG A 408 12.70 -7.59 4.27
CA ARG A 408 13.89 -6.75 4.15
C ARG A 408 15.09 -7.67 3.90
N TYR A 409 15.45 -7.77 2.64
CA TYR A 409 16.57 -8.60 2.18
C TYR A 409 17.92 -8.13 2.77
N ASP A 410 18.08 -6.83 3.01
CA ASP A 410 19.25 -6.23 3.64
C ASP A 410 19.37 -6.61 5.13
N TYR A 411 18.25 -6.77 5.85
CA TYR A 411 18.24 -7.30 7.21
C TYR A 411 18.57 -8.79 7.22
N VAL A 412 18.08 -9.57 6.24
CA VAL A 412 18.49 -10.97 6.05
C VAL A 412 19.98 -11.09 5.78
N MET A 413 20.54 -10.21 4.93
CA MET A 413 21.98 -10.22 4.60
C MET A 413 22.87 -9.75 5.76
N ALA A 414 22.32 -8.98 6.70
CA ALA A 414 23.02 -8.55 7.90
C ALA A 414 23.07 -9.63 9.00
N ASP A 415 22.23 -10.69 8.87
CA ASP A 415 22.27 -11.83 9.78
C ASP A 415 23.49 -12.72 9.50
N LYS A 416 24.23 -13.05 10.56
CA LYS A 416 25.36 -13.97 10.48
C LYS A 416 24.93 -15.43 10.40
N ASP A 417 23.69 -15.72 10.83
CA ASP A 417 23.12 -17.07 10.78
C ASP A 417 22.24 -17.22 9.53
N ASP A 418 22.65 -18.10 8.63
CA ASP A 418 21.95 -18.38 7.39
C ASP A 418 20.72 -19.30 7.53
N THR A 419 20.43 -19.79 8.73
CA THR A 419 19.37 -20.78 8.97
C THR A 419 18.01 -20.25 8.53
N PHE A 420 17.67 -19.02 8.91
CA PHE A 420 16.43 -18.39 8.47
C PHE A 420 16.34 -18.30 6.94
N PHE A 421 17.38 -17.83 6.28
CA PHE A 421 17.36 -17.68 4.83
C PHE A 421 17.18 -19.02 4.10
N LYS A 422 17.85 -20.07 4.58
CA LYS A 422 17.72 -21.43 4.01
C LYS A 422 16.29 -21.96 4.18
N GLU A 423 15.73 -21.89 5.40
CA GLU A 423 14.38 -22.38 5.67
C GLU A 423 13.29 -21.55 4.99
N LEU A 424 13.47 -20.23 4.88
CA LEU A 424 12.59 -19.38 4.09
C LEU A 424 12.47 -19.89 2.65
N VAL A 425 13.60 -20.12 1.99
CA VAL A 425 13.64 -20.62 0.60
C VAL A 425 13.09 -22.05 0.53
N GLU A 426 13.42 -22.89 1.50
CA GLU A 426 13.00 -24.30 1.48
C GLU A 426 11.52 -24.48 1.74
N HIS A 427 10.93 -23.75 2.68
CA HIS A 427 9.59 -24.05 3.19
C HIS A 427 8.54 -22.95 2.92
N HIS A 428 8.94 -21.69 2.83
CA HIS A 428 8.01 -20.55 2.93
C HIS A 428 7.88 -19.71 1.66
N VAL A 429 8.60 -20.05 0.58
CA VAL A 429 8.47 -19.42 -0.73
C VAL A 429 7.61 -20.28 -1.65
N SER A 430 6.48 -19.74 -2.14
CA SER A 430 5.50 -20.44 -2.97
C SER A 430 5.89 -20.61 -4.45
N GLY A 431 7.14 -20.28 -4.82
CA GLY A 431 7.65 -20.22 -6.20
C GLY A 431 8.16 -18.82 -6.56
N GLN A 432 7.62 -17.79 -5.94
CA GLN A 432 8.04 -16.41 -6.13
C GLN A 432 8.26 -15.72 -4.78
N LEU A 433 9.42 -15.09 -4.62
CA LEU A 433 9.73 -14.25 -3.48
C LEU A 433 9.69 -12.78 -3.92
N LYS A 434 8.80 -12.00 -3.32
CA LYS A 434 8.69 -10.57 -3.57
C LYS A 434 9.66 -9.80 -2.68
N VAL A 435 10.49 -8.95 -3.27
CA VAL A 435 11.43 -8.07 -2.57
C VAL A 435 11.40 -6.68 -3.18
N ALA A 436 11.74 -5.67 -2.41
CA ALA A 436 11.61 -4.28 -2.82
C ALA A 436 12.97 -3.56 -2.84
N PRO A 437 13.87 -3.82 -3.84
CA PRO A 437 15.09 -3.05 -4.02
C PRO A 437 14.79 -1.61 -4.46
N GLU A 438 13.70 -1.39 -5.16
CA GLU A 438 13.18 -0.13 -5.71
C GLU A 438 14.03 0.45 -6.84
N HIS A 439 15.34 0.46 -6.72
CA HIS A 439 16.30 0.97 -7.70
C HIS A 439 17.67 0.27 -7.56
N VAL A 440 18.63 0.60 -8.42
CA VAL A 440 20.04 0.12 -8.33
C VAL A 440 21.05 1.26 -8.28
N SER A 441 20.67 2.48 -8.63
CA SER A 441 21.54 3.65 -8.53
C SER A 441 21.70 4.08 -7.08
N GLU A 442 22.94 4.19 -6.60
CA GLU A 442 23.28 4.59 -5.23
C GLU A 442 22.69 5.98 -4.88
N GLU A 443 22.71 6.91 -5.83
CA GLU A 443 22.18 8.26 -5.63
C GLU A 443 20.64 8.21 -5.37
N VAL A 444 19.90 7.42 -6.13
CA VAL A 444 18.45 7.27 -5.95
C VAL A 444 18.14 6.52 -4.65
N LEU A 445 18.85 5.42 -4.39
CA LEU A 445 18.68 4.61 -3.18
C LEU A 445 18.92 5.41 -1.90
N LYS A 446 19.89 6.32 -1.92
CA LYS A 446 20.17 7.26 -0.83
C LYS A 446 18.93 8.10 -0.50
N TYR A 447 18.29 8.72 -1.51
CA TYR A 447 17.06 9.51 -1.30
C TYR A 447 15.84 8.64 -0.95
N MET A 448 15.82 7.39 -1.36
CA MET A 448 14.79 6.42 -0.96
C MET A 448 14.96 5.91 0.48
N GLY A 449 16.14 6.06 1.08
CA GLY A 449 16.45 5.43 2.36
C GLY A 449 16.59 3.91 2.26
N LYS A 450 17.15 3.44 1.14
CA LYS A 450 17.37 2.02 0.84
C LYS A 450 18.85 1.66 0.96
N PRO A 451 19.19 0.39 1.16
CA PRO A 451 20.58 -0.08 1.18
C PRO A 451 21.23 0.07 -0.20
N ALA A 452 22.56 0.01 -0.22
CA ALA A 452 23.35 0.00 -1.44
C ALA A 452 22.89 -1.11 -2.42
N GLY A 453 22.91 -0.82 -3.72
CA GLY A 453 22.44 -1.74 -4.76
C GLY A 453 23.15 -3.09 -4.76
N ARG A 454 24.43 -3.10 -4.37
CA ARG A 454 25.22 -4.33 -4.20
C ARG A 454 24.59 -5.30 -3.19
N THR A 455 23.98 -4.81 -2.11
CA THR A 455 23.32 -5.66 -1.11
C THR A 455 22.20 -6.50 -1.73
N TYR A 456 21.45 -5.92 -2.67
CA TYR A 456 20.42 -6.66 -3.40
C TYR A 456 21.01 -7.73 -4.33
N GLU A 457 22.11 -7.42 -5.01
CA GLU A 457 22.77 -8.38 -5.90
C GLU A 457 23.34 -9.57 -5.13
N ASP A 458 24.00 -9.31 -3.98
CA ASP A 458 24.51 -10.36 -3.11
C ASP A 458 23.38 -11.25 -2.57
N PHE A 459 22.24 -10.66 -2.18
CA PHE A 459 21.03 -11.40 -1.79
C PHE A 459 20.50 -12.27 -2.93
N ARG A 460 20.39 -11.72 -4.15
CA ARG A 460 19.93 -12.41 -5.34
C ARG A 460 20.77 -13.65 -5.67
N GLN A 461 22.09 -13.49 -5.67
CA GLN A 461 23.03 -14.59 -5.93
C GLN A 461 22.91 -15.68 -4.87
N LYS A 462 22.82 -15.30 -3.59
CA LYS A 462 22.68 -16.24 -2.49
C LYS A 462 21.36 -16.99 -2.56
N PHE A 463 20.24 -16.31 -2.90
CA PHE A 463 18.93 -16.92 -3.09
C PHE A 463 18.97 -17.99 -4.17
N PHE A 464 19.50 -17.69 -5.35
CA PHE A 464 19.57 -18.66 -6.45
C PHE A 464 20.50 -19.83 -6.15
N LYS A 465 21.62 -19.61 -5.47
CA LYS A 465 22.51 -20.66 -5.01
C LYS A 465 21.82 -21.63 -4.04
N ILE A 466 21.00 -21.12 -3.12
CA ILE A 466 20.20 -21.97 -2.20
C ILE A 466 19.14 -22.72 -2.98
N THR A 467 18.39 -22.03 -3.85
CA THR A 467 17.32 -22.63 -4.67
C THR A 467 17.84 -23.76 -5.55
N GLU A 468 19.00 -23.57 -6.18
CA GLU A 468 19.66 -24.58 -7.01
C GLU A 468 20.07 -25.81 -6.18
N LYS A 469 20.68 -25.62 -5.00
CA LYS A 469 21.03 -26.71 -4.08
C LYS A 469 19.83 -27.54 -3.64
N LEU A 470 18.66 -26.88 -3.50
CA LEU A 470 17.41 -27.53 -3.13
C LEU A 470 16.66 -28.15 -4.31
N GLY A 471 17.17 -28.02 -5.54
CA GLY A 471 16.52 -28.52 -6.77
C GLY A 471 15.17 -27.86 -7.05
N LYS A 472 14.93 -26.63 -6.56
CA LYS A 472 13.66 -25.93 -6.67
C LYS A 472 13.66 -24.95 -7.85
N LYS A 473 12.46 -24.70 -8.40
CA LYS A 473 12.22 -23.64 -9.40
C LYS A 473 11.53 -22.46 -8.73
N GLN A 474 12.33 -21.54 -8.22
CA GLN A 474 11.83 -20.34 -7.53
C GLN A 474 12.46 -19.09 -8.14
N TYR A 475 11.74 -17.97 -8.07
CA TYR A 475 12.11 -16.72 -8.69
C TYR A 475 12.01 -15.56 -7.70
N ILE A 476 12.84 -14.54 -7.89
CA ILE A 476 12.69 -13.26 -7.21
C ILE A 476 11.88 -12.33 -8.11
N ILE A 477 10.87 -11.68 -7.52
CA ILE A 477 10.09 -10.62 -8.16
C ILE A 477 10.49 -9.30 -7.51
N PRO A 478 11.40 -8.53 -8.11
CA PRO A 478 11.78 -7.23 -7.58
C PRO A 478 10.70 -6.18 -7.85
N TYR A 479 10.29 -5.49 -6.82
CA TYR A 479 9.54 -4.25 -6.96
C TYR A 479 10.50 -3.11 -7.29
N LEU A 480 10.21 -2.38 -8.37
CA LEU A 480 11.03 -1.30 -8.89
C LEU A 480 10.16 -0.05 -9.06
N MET A 481 10.76 1.09 -8.77
CA MET A 481 10.06 2.37 -8.78
C MET A 481 10.76 3.34 -9.75
N SER A 482 9.99 3.94 -10.65
CA SER A 482 10.46 5.01 -11.52
C SER A 482 10.13 6.39 -10.93
N SER A 483 10.83 7.40 -11.39
CA SER A 483 10.51 8.82 -11.15
C SER A 483 10.52 9.26 -9.68
N HIS A 484 11.26 8.57 -8.80
CA HIS A 484 11.50 9.03 -7.45
C HIS A 484 12.39 10.29 -7.45
N PRO A 485 12.25 11.21 -6.47
CA PRO A 485 13.24 12.28 -6.27
C PRO A 485 14.67 11.74 -6.30
N GLY A 486 15.56 12.42 -7.03
CA GLY A 486 16.93 11.98 -7.30
C GLY A 486 17.11 11.14 -8.56
N SER A 487 16.03 10.59 -9.16
CA SER A 487 16.14 9.79 -10.38
C SER A 487 16.18 10.66 -11.63
N THR A 488 17.38 10.86 -12.18
CA THR A 488 17.54 11.47 -13.49
C THR A 488 17.35 10.43 -14.59
N LEU A 489 17.35 10.86 -15.85
CA LEU A 489 17.28 9.94 -16.98
C LEU A 489 18.49 8.97 -17.03
N LYS A 490 19.65 9.42 -16.56
CA LYS A 490 20.87 8.59 -16.46
C LYS A 490 20.65 7.43 -15.48
N GLU A 491 20.11 7.68 -14.29
CA GLU A 491 19.85 6.65 -13.29
C GLU A 491 18.77 5.67 -13.77
N ALA A 492 17.76 6.15 -14.51
CA ALA A 492 16.75 5.28 -15.10
C ALA A 492 17.34 4.36 -16.18
N ILE A 493 18.30 4.86 -16.98
CA ILE A 493 19.03 4.05 -17.96
C ILE A 493 19.90 3.02 -17.25
N ASN A 494 20.62 3.38 -16.18
CA ASN A 494 21.42 2.45 -15.38
C ASN A 494 20.57 1.29 -14.85
N LEU A 495 19.32 1.58 -14.43
CA LEU A 495 18.38 0.55 -13.99
C LEU A 495 17.94 -0.34 -15.15
N ALA A 496 17.70 0.22 -16.35
CA ALA A 496 17.36 -0.55 -17.53
C ALA A 496 18.52 -1.47 -17.99
N GLU A 497 19.76 -0.97 -17.92
CA GLU A 497 20.96 -1.78 -18.22
C GLU A 497 21.09 -2.95 -17.23
N TYR A 498 20.90 -2.69 -15.94
CA TYR A 498 20.88 -3.75 -14.91
C TYR A 498 19.82 -4.82 -15.20
N LEU A 499 18.59 -4.40 -15.56
CA LEU A 499 17.50 -5.34 -15.91
C LEU A 499 17.83 -6.18 -17.15
N ARG A 500 18.48 -5.59 -18.16
CA ARG A 500 18.99 -6.31 -19.33
C ARG A 500 20.02 -7.38 -18.91
N ASP A 501 20.97 -7.00 -18.06
CA ASP A 501 22.08 -7.87 -17.67
C ASP A 501 21.61 -9.07 -16.85
N ILE A 502 20.63 -8.87 -15.96
CA ILE A 502 20.00 -9.97 -15.19
C ILE A 502 18.91 -10.70 -15.99
N LYS A 503 18.64 -10.30 -17.24
CA LYS A 503 17.60 -10.86 -18.15
C LYS A 503 16.20 -10.87 -17.50
N TYR A 504 15.87 -9.83 -16.79
CA TYR A 504 14.57 -9.66 -16.13
C TYR A 504 13.79 -8.51 -16.75
N GLN A 505 12.50 -8.74 -17.01
CA GLN A 505 11.58 -7.73 -17.50
C GLN A 505 10.40 -7.62 -16.54
N PRO A 506 10.23 -6.53 -15.81
CA PRO A 506 9.10 -6.37 -14.93
C PRO A 506 7.78 -6.26 -15.71
N GLU A 507 6.78 -7.06 -15.32
CA GLU A 507 5.43 -6.98 -15.89
C GLU A 507 4.71 -5.72 -15.37
N GLN A 508 4.92 -5.39 -14.10
CA GLN A 508 4.36 -4.21 -13.47
C GLN A 508 5.47 -3.25 -13.05
N VAL A 509 5.24 -1.97 -13.29
CA VAL A 509 6.13 -0.87 -12.90
C VAL A 509 5.36 0.11 -12.03
N GLN A 510 5.97 0.49 -10.92
CA GLN A 510 5.43 1.54 -10.05
C GLN A 510 6.14 2.87 -10.33
N ASP A 511 5.37 3.93 -10.52
CA ASP A 511 5.90 5.28 -10.48
C ASP A 511 5.86 5.78 -9.04
N PHE A 512 6.80 6.62 -8.66
CA PHE A 512 6.78 7.28 -7.35
C PHE A 512 5.43 8.01 -7.16
N TYR A 513 4.76 7.69 -6.06
CA TYR A 513 3.47 8.27 -5.70
C TYR A 513 3.66 9.29 -4.57
N PRO A 514 3.46 10.58 -4.81
CA PRO A 514 3.60 11.60 -3.77
C PRO A 514 2.50 11.48 -2.71
N THR A 515 2.74 10.67 -1.69
CA THR A 515 1.83 10.45 -0.56
C THR A 515 2.06 11.55 0.49
N PRO A 516 1.02 12.25 0.97
CA PRO A 516 1.16 13.29 1.98
C PRO A 516 1.91 12.80 3.23
N GLY A 517 2.63 13.69 3.90
CA GLY A 517 3.35 13.39 5.13
C GLY A 517 4.64 12.59 4.97
N THR A 518 5.07 12.24 3.75
CA THR A 518 6.31 11.50 3.52
C THR A 518 7.48 12.40 3.14
N LEU A 519 8.68 11.97 3.49
CA LEU A 519 9.92 12.70 3.20
C LEU A 519 10.14 12.87 1.68
N SER A 520 9.87 11.82 0.89
CA SER A 520 9.96 11.89 -0.57
C SER A 520 8.96 12.84 -1.20
N THR A 521 7.76 12.99 -0.62
CA THR A 521 6.79 13.98 -1.10
C THR A 521 7.22 15.40 -0.80
N THR A 522 7.87 15.62 0.33
CA THR A 522 8.49 16.92 0.64
C THR A 522 9.62 17.23 -0.34
N MET A 523 10.50 16.29 -0.65
CA MET A 523 11.51 16.45 -1.70
C MET A 523 10.85 16.77 -3.06
N PHE A 524 9.82 16.03 -3.43
CA PHE A 524 9.09 16.22 -4.69
C PHE A 524 8.50 17.62 -4.83
N TYR A 525 7.87 18.14 -3.77
CA TYR A 525 7.26 19.46 -3.78
C TYR A 525 8.28 20.58 -3.75
N THR A 526 9.28 20.48 -2.86
CA THR A 526 10.20 21.58 -2.59
C THR A 526 11.42 21.58 -3.51
N GLY A 527 11.84 20.43 -4.01
CA GLY A 527 13.13 20.27 -4.69
C GLY A 527 14.33 20.21 -3.73
N LEU A 528 14.07 20.02 -2.43
CA LEU A 528 15.08 19.97 -1.38
C LEU A 528 14.97 18.67 -0.59
N ASP A 529 16.10 18.10 -0.18
CA ASP A 529 16.12 17.11 0.89
C ASP A 529 15.88 17.83 2.24
N PRO A 530 14.74 17.62 2.92
CA PRO A 530 14.43 18.38 4.12
C PRO A 530 15.37 18.09 5.30
N ILE A 531 16.11 16.99 5.28
CA ILE A 531 17.06 16.66 6.33
C ILE A 531 18.35 17.46 6.18
N THR A 532 18.89 17.54 4.98
CA THR A 532 20.18 18.20 4.67
C THR A 532 20.02 19.61 4.11
N MET A 533 18.81 19.98 3.69
CA MET A 533 18.47 21.23 2.97
C MET A 533 19.19 21.40 1.63
N LYS A 534 19.73 20.31 1.07
CA LYS A 534 20.42 20.34 -0.23
C LYS A 534 19.42 20.14 -1.38
N PRO A 535 19.66 20.73 -2.56
CA PRO A 535 18.85 20.52 -3.74
C PRO A 535 18.81 19.03 -4.15
N VAL A 536 17.63 18.58 -4.60
CA VAL A 536 17.38 17.25 -5.12
C VAL A 536 16.76 17.37 -6.51
N TYR A 537 17.25 16.59 -7.45
CA TYR A 537 16.65 16.51 -8.77
C TYR A 537 15.24 15.90 -8.71
N ILE A 538 14.28 16.52 -9.39
CA ILE A 538 12.90 16.05 -9.41
C ILE A 538 12.45 15.84 -10.86
N PRO A 539 12.07 14.64 -11.29
CA PRO A 539 11.46 14.41 -12.60
C PRO A 539 10.04 15.03 -12.60
N LYS A 540 9.91 16.22 -13.22
CA LYS A 540 8.69 17.02 -13.15
C LYS A 540 7.75 16.79 -14.33
N THR A 541 8.31 16.65 -15.55
CA THR A 541 7.50 16.61 -16.77
C THR A 541 6.82 15.26 -16.97
N LYS A 542 5.66 15.27 -17.60
CA LYS A 542 4.96 14.03 -17.98
C LYS A 542 5.78 13.18 -18.93
N GLU A 543 6.50 13.83 -19.83
CA GLU A 543 7.38 13.21 -20.81
C GLU A 543 8.52 12.45 -20.13
N GLU A 544 9.25 13.11 -19.23
CA GLU A 544 10.37 12.51 -18.50
C GLU A 544 9.92 11.30 -17.65
N LYS A 545 8.79 11.43 -16.93
CA LYS A 545 8.21 10.31 -16.17
C LYS A 545 7.83 9.14 -17.08
N ALA A 546 7.28 9.43 -18.27
CA ALA A 546 6.98 8.42 -19.27
C ALA A 546 8.25 7.73 -19.78
N MET A 547 9.33 8.48 -20.03
CA MET A 547 10.64 7.94 -20.45
C MET A 547 11.22 7.02 -19.36
N GLN A 548 11.29 7.47 -18.10
CA GLN A 548 11.81 6.66 -16.99
C GLN A 548 10.99 5.37 -16.80
N ARG A 549 9.67 5.45 -16.91
CA ARG A 549 8.79 4.28 -16.81
C ARG A 549 9.00 3.32 -17.99
N ALA A 550 9.10 3.85 -19.23
CA ALA A 550 9.30 3.04 -20.42
C ALA A 550 10.64 2.27 -20.40
N LEU A 551 11.69 2.88 -19.84
CA LEU A 551 12.99 2.26 -19.67
C LEU A 551 12.95 1.01 -18.78
N LEU A 552 12.07 0.96 -17.76
CA LEU A 552 11.86 -0.25 -16.95
C LEU A 552 11.23 -1.40 -17.76
N GLN A 553 10.53 -1.08 -18.85
CA GLN A 553 9.90 -2.04 -19.75
C GLN A 553 10.40 -1.85 -21.19
N PHE A 554 11.72 -1.71 -21.36
CA PHE A 554 12.35 -1.36 -22.63
C PHE A 554 12.10 -2.39 -23.73
N SER A 555 11.92 -3.67 -23.38
CA SER A 555 11.65 -4.73 -24.35
C SER A 555 10.21 -4.76 -24.86
N ASN A 556 9.28 -4.00 -24.23
CA ASN A 556 7.90 -3.91 -24.68
C ASN A 556 7.83 -3.11 -25.99
N PRO A 557 7.32 -3.72 -27.11
CA PRO A 557 7.26 -3.04 -28.41
C PRO A 557 6.49 -1.70 -28.40
N LYS A 558 5.53 -1.54 -27.48
CA LYS A 558 4.75 -0.30 -27.32
C LYS A 558 5.60 0.87 -26.79
N ASN A 559 6.67 0.55 -26.07
CA ASN A 559 7.54 1.56 -25.44
C ASN A 559 8.72 1.98 -26.36
N TYR A 560 8.91 1.32 -27.50
CA TYR A 560 10.09 1.50 -28.34
C TYR A 560 10.43 2.96 -28.64
N ASN A 561 9.47 3.74 -29.14
CA ASN A 561 9.73 5.13 -29.52
C ASN A 561 10.12 5.97 -28.30
N ILE A 562 9.44 5.78 -27.17
CA ILE A 562 9.72 6.52 -25.94
C ILE A 562 11.12 6.16 -25.41
N VAL A 563 11.50 4.89 -25.47
CA VAL A 563 12.84 4.41 -25.06
C VAL A 563 13.90 4.95 -26.03
N TYR A 564 13.63 4.93 -27.34
CA TYR A 564 14.53 5.51 -28.34
C TYR A 564 14.80 7.00 -28.05
N ASP A 565 13.74 7.79 -27.86
CA ASP A 565 13.84 9.21 -27.57
C ASP A 565 14.56 9.49 -26.24
N ALA A 566 14.34 8.63 -25.24
CA ALA A 566 15.02 8.69 -23.95
C ALA A 566 16.54 8.47 -24.08
N LEU A 567 16.94 7.47 -24.88
CA LEU A 567 18.36 7.16 -25.13
C LEU A 567 19.04 8.27 -25.92
N MET A 568 18.39 8.77 -26.99
CA MET A 568 18.90 9.92 -27.77
C MET A 568 19.06 11.17 -26.90
N LYS A 569 18.06 11.48 -26.08
CA LYS A 569 18.10 12.64 -25.15
C LYS A 569 19.22 12.53 -24.13
N ALA A 570 19.56 11.31 -23.72
CA ALA A 570 20.63 11.04 -22.77
C ALA A 570 22.02 10.87 -23.42
N GLY A 571 22.14 10.95 -24.75
CA GLY A 571 23.40 10.69 -25.47
C GLY A 571 23.88 9.24 -25.35
N ARG A 572 22.95 8.27 -25.22
CA ARG A 572 23.22 6.85 -25.03
C ARG A 572 22.84 6.04 -26.28
N GLU A 573 23.28 6.51 -27.45
CA GLU A 573 23.09 5.84 -28.74
C GLU A 573 23.77 4.47 -28.78
N ASP A 574 24.80 4.28 -27.96
CA ASP A 574 25.50 3.01 -27.75
C ASP A 574 24.57 1.86 -27.30
N LEU A 575 23.42 2.19 -26.73
CA LEU A 575 22.40 1.23 -26.30
C LEU A 575 21.34 0.91 -27.37
N ILE A 576 21.49 1.46 -28.58
CA ILE A 576 20.60 1.24 -29.72
C ILE A 576 21.37 0.40 -30.77
N GLY A 577 20.90 -0.81 -31.08
CA GLY A 577 21.54 -1.67 -32.06
C GLY A 577 21.32 -3.16 -31.77
N ASN A 578 22.21 -3.99 -32.35
CA ASN A 578 22.11 -5.46 -32.29
C ASN A 578 23.10 -6.10 -31.29
N GLY A 579 23.94 -5.29 -30.67
CA GLY A 579 24.91 -5.77 -29.70
C GLY A 579 24.26 -6.28 -28.39
N PRO A 580 24.93 -7.17 -27.65
CA PRO A 580 24.41 -7.72 -26.40
C PRO A 580 24.19 -6.65 -25.29
N LYS A 581 24.85 -5.50 -25.43
CA LYS A 581 24.71 -4.36 -24.53
C LYS A 581 23.57 -3.41 -24.90
N CYS A 582 22.96 -3.56 -26.11
CA CYS A 582 21.86 -2.69 -26.50
C CYS A 582 20.56 -3.02 -25.77
N LEU A 583 19.77 -1.99 -25.47
CA LEU A 583 18.44 -2.11 -24.87
C LEU A 583 17.37 -2.33 -25.94
N ILE A 584 17.49 -1.63 -27.06
CA ILE A 584 16.56 -1.69 -28.19
C ILE A 584 17.32 -1.80 -29.50
N ARG A 585 16.64 -2.34 -30.53
CA ARG A 585 17.20 -2.44 -31.91
C ARG A 585 17.18 -1.07 -32.58
N SER A 586 18.04 -0.90 -33.64
CA SER A 586 17.97 0.30 -34.47
C SER A 586 16.64 0.39 -35.24
N LYS A 587 16.27 1.58 -35.73
CA LYS A 587 15.03 1.77 -36.51
C LYS A 587 15.04 0.89 -37.79
N GLU A 588 16.16 0.82 -38.47
CA GLU A 588 16.33 0.02 -39.69
C GLU A 588 16.14 -1.48 -39.40
N GLN A 589 16.77 -1.95 -38.33
CA GLN A 589 16.66 -3.36 -37.94
C GLN A 589 15.23 -3.71 -37.53
N ARG A 590 14.59 -2.85 -36.76
CA ARG A 590 13.19 -3.05 -36.39
C ARG A 590 12.26 -3.06 -37.60
N TYR A 591 12.50 -2.19 -38.57
CA TYR A 591 11.76 -2.18 -39.84
C TYR A 591 11.91 -3.51 -40.55
N MET A 592 13.15 -4.03 -40.69
CA MET A 592 13.44 -5.34 -41.30
C MET A 592 12.74 -6.49 -40.59
N ASP A 593 12.75 -6.48 -39.24
CA ASP A 593 12.09 -7.52 -38.42
C ASP A 593 10.57 -7.54 -38.64
N VAL A 594 9.94 -6.36 -38.65
CA VAL A 594 8.48 -6.22 -38.82
C VAL A 594 8.03 -6.64 -40.22
N HIS A 595 8.87 -6.42 -41.26
CA HIS A 595 8.55 -6.74 -42.63
C HIS A 595 9.11 -8.08 -43.10
N GLY A 596 9.70 -8.87 -42.19
CA GLY A 596 10.25 -10.19 -42.52
C GLY A 596 11.51 -10.17 -43.42
N LEU A 597 12.16 -8.98 -43.50
CA LEU A 597 13.36 -8.74 -44.32
C LEU A 597 14.67 -9.07 -43.56
N GLY A 598 14.59 -9.74 -42.41
CA GLY A 598 15.75 -10.08 -41.57
C GLY A 598 16.79 -10.92 -42.31
N TYR A 599 18.05 -10.51 -42.20
CA TYR A 599 19.22 -11.16 -42.78
C TYR A 599 19.27 -12.65 -42.39
N LYS A 600 18.96 -13.57 -43.32
CA LYS A 600 19.33 -14.99 -43.18
C LYS A 600 20.85 -15.02 -43.22
N GLY A 601 21.49 -15.08 -42.06
CA GLY A 601 22.94 -15.27 -41.98
C GLY A 601 23.36 -16.45 -42.83
N LYS A 602 24.23 -16.23 -43.82
CA LYS A 602 24.90 -17.28 -44.58
C LYS A 602 25.62 -18.19 -43.58
N SER A 603 25.12 -19.41 -43.41
CA SER A 603 25.87 -20.47 -42.80
C SER A 603 27.13 -20.68 -43.65
N LYS A 604 28.29 -20.43 -43.10
CA LYS A 604 29.57 -20.78 -43.73
C LYS A 604 29.53 -22.27 -44.02
N GLY A 605 29.65 -22.59 -45.32
CA GLY A 605 29.74 -23.94 -45.80
C GLY A 605 30.85 -24.72 -45.10
N LYS A 606 30.50 -25.84 -44.58
CA LYS A 606 31.48 -26.88 -44.19
C LYS A 606 31.91 -27.58 -45.46
N SER A 607 33.21 -27.50 -45.77
CA SER A 607 33.89 -28.37 -46.70
C SER A 607 33.67 -29.83 -46.32
N LYS A 608 33.35 -30.63 -47.34
CA LYS A 608 33.34 -32.08 -47.26
C LYS A 608 34.77 -32.56 -47.04
N ASP A 609 34.99 -33.33 -45.98
CA ASP A 609 35.98 -34.39 -46.03
C ASP A 609 35.38 -35.67 -45.48
N ASN A 610 35.67 -36.72 -46.24
CA ASN A 610 35.09 -38.04 -46.22
C ASN A 610 36.01 -38.92 -45.35
N SER A 611 35.52 -39.61 -44.32
CA SER A 611 35.95 -40.96 -43.95
C SER A 611 35.17 -41.52 -42.75
N GLY A 612 34.43 -42.51 -42.98
CA GLY A 612 34.42 -43.86 -42.49
C GLY A 612 33.91 -44.19 -41.08
N ARG A 613 32.78 -44.90 -41.10
CA ARG A 613 32.38 -46.02 -40.18
C ARG A 613 31.96 -45.70 -38.72
N GLY A 614 30.69 -45.96 -38.43
CA GLY A 614 30.36 -46.98 -37.43
C GLY A 614 29.33 -46.61 -36.36
N SER A 615 28.17 -47.24 -36.49
CA SER A 615 27.31 -47.75 -35.41
C SER A 615 26.38 -46.88 -34.58
N LYS A 616 25.14 -46.99 -34.93
CA LYS A 616 23.90 -47.31 -34.21
C LYS A 616 23.63 -46.73 -32.78
N ASN A 617 22.42 -46.22 -32.75
CA ASN A 617 21.44 -46.15 -31.65
C ASN A 617 21.43 -44.89 -30.77
N SER A 618 20.45 -44.07 -31.00
CA SER A 618 19.50 -43.74 -29.92
C SER A 618 18.26 -42.98 -30.45
N LYS A 619 17.20 -43.27 -29.79
CA LYS A 619 15.81 -42.94 -30.14
C LYS A 619 15.47 -41.46 -29.98
N ASN A 620 14.73 -40.98 -30.96
CA ASN A 620 13.96 -39.75 -31.02
C ASN A 620 12.97 -39.59 -29.86
N TYR A 621 12.88 -38.38 -29.35
CA TYR A 621 11.63 -37.84 -28.82
C TYR A 621 11.25 -36.60 -29.62
N LYS A 622 10.17 -36.74 -30.37
CA LYS A 622 9.53 -35.69 -31.16
C LYS A 622 8.37 -35.08 -30.36
N ASP A 623 8.28 -33.76 -30.44
CA ASP A 623 7.08 -32.95 -30.22
C ASP A 623 5.83 -33.53 -30.88
N SER A 624 4.69 -33.38 -30.23
CA SER A 624 3.40 -33.41 -30.91
C SER A 624 2.49 -32.28 -30.38
N LYS A 625 2.41 -31.23 -31.17
CA LYS A 625 1.16 -30.47 -31.34
C LYS A 625 0.23 -31.35 -32.21
N ASN A 626 -1.03 -31.54 -31.84
CA ASN A 626 -2.15 -31.15 -32.68
C ASN A 626 -3.50 -31.58 -32.10
N SER A 627 -4.36 -30.61 -31.98
CA SER A 627 -5.79 -30.75 -31.93
C SER A 627 -6.36 -31.29 -33.22
N LYS A 628 -7.30 -32.23 -33.20
CA LYS A 628 -8.36 -32.37 -34.22
C LYS A 628 -9.58 -33.05 -33.66
N ASN A 629 -10.71 -32.37 -33.84
CA ASN A 629 -12.05 -32.86 -33.84
C ASN A 629 -12.25 -34.22 -34.46
N LYS A 630 -13.07 -35.08 -33.88
CA LYS A 630 -13.85 -36.07 -34.60
C LYS A 630 -15.27 -36.16 -34.04
N LYS A 631 -16.21 -35.86 -34.96
CA LYS A 631 -17.63 -36.17 -34.91
C LYS A 631 -17.82 -37.69 -34.88
N SER A 632 -18.83 -38.17 -34.17
CA SER A 632 -19.58 -39.38 -34.54
C SER A 632 -21.06 -39.15 -34.34
N ASN A 633 -21.80 -39.41 -35.43
CA ASN A 633 -23.24 -39.46 -35.56
C ASN A 633 -23.83 -40.68 -34.81
N ASP A 634 -25.06 -40.55 -34.36
CA ASP A 634 -26.25 -41.33 -34.82
C ASP A 634 -27.44 -41.02 -33.91
N THR A 635 -28.42 -40.63 -34.42
CA THR A 635 -29.67 -40.97 -35.17
C THR A 635 -30.95 -40.85 -34.35
N ARG A 636 -31.93 -40.14 -34.99
CA ARG A 636 -33.42 -40.33 -35.00
C ARG A 636 -34.19 -40.00 -33.71
N ASP A 637 -35.29 -39.29 -33.72
CA ASP A 637 -36.33 -39.09 -34.74
C ASP A 637 -37.29 -37.94 -34.34
N ASN A 638 -37.71 -37.22 -35.35
CA ASN A 638 -39.04 -36.69 -35.67
C ASN A 638 -39.95 -36.01 -34.58
N ARG A 639 -40.29 -34.76 -34.79
CA ARG A 639 -41.54 -34.24 -35.35
C ARG A 639 -41.76 -32.75 -35.07
N ASN A 640 -41.78 -31.97 -36.10
CA ASN A 640 -42.47 -30.68 -36.23
C ASN A 640 -44.01 -30.92 -36.42
N PRO A 641 -44.94 -29.95 -36.38
CA PRO A 641 -44.78 -28.54 -36.76
C PRO A 641 -45.72 -27.50 -36.06
N ARG A 642 -45.48 -26.19 -36.45
CA ARG A 642 -46.46 -25.06 -36.56
C ARG A 642 -46.87 -24.37 -35.24
N ASP A 643 -46.97 -23.05 -35.13
CA ASP A 643 -47.30 -21.96 -36.03
C ASP A 643 -46.95 -20.58 -35.41
N SER A 644 -46.49 -19.72 -36.25
CA SER A 644 -46.65 -18.27 -36.39
C SER A 644 -47.20 -17.40 -35.23
N ARG A 645 -46.54 -16.29 -34.90
CA ARG A 645 -47.00 -14.93 -35.20
C ARG A 645 -46.00 -13.84 -34.74
N ASP A 646 -45.75 -12.94 -35.67
CA ASP A 646 -45.08 -11.64 -35.50
C ASP A 646 -45.60 -10.81 -34.34
N THR A 647 -44.69 -10.10 -33.64
CA THR A 647 -44.91 -8.70 -33.30
C THR A 647 -43.53 -7.99 -33.11
N LYS A 648 -43.34 -7.01 -33.97
CA LYS A 648 -42.25 -6.02 -33.91
C LYS A 648 -42.37 -5.12 -32.68
N ALA A 649 -41.30 -4.87 -31.97
CA ALA A 649 -41.17 -3.75 -31.06
C ALA A 649 -39.94 -2.87 -31.42
N PRO A 650 -40.03 -1.55 -31.31
CA PRO A 650 -39.16 -0.62 -32.00
C PRO A 650 -37.88 -0.28 -31.20
N LYS A 651 -36.80 -0.07 -31.93
CA LYS A 651 -35.53 0.46 -31.46
C LYS A 651 -35.69 1.87 -30.89
N LYS A 652 -35.27 2.09 -29.63
CA LYS A 652 -35.04 3.42 -29.05
C LYS A 652 -33.62 3.84 -29.27
N SER A 653 -33.44 4.94 -29.98
CA SER A 653 -32.18 5.66 -30.21
C SER A 653 -31.70 6.32 -28.93
N ARG A 654 -30.35 6.27 -28.68
CA ARG A 654 -29.68 7.00 -27.62
C ARG A 654 -29.53 8.49 -28.01
N GLY A 655 -30.29 9.36 -27.33
CA GLY A 655 -30.11 10.82 -27.40
C GLY A 655 -28.90 11.29 -26.59
N SER A 656 -28.20 12.31 -27.07
CA SER A 656 -26.98 12.83 -26.52
C SER A 656 -27.17 13.64 -25.23
N PHE A 657 -26.10 13.73 -24.43
CA PHE A 657 -26.03 14.34 -23.11
C PHE A 657 -26.48 15.84 -23.05
N LYS A 658 -26.53 16.53 -24.17
CA LYS A 658 -26.93 17.96 -24.25
C LYS A 658 -28.44 18.20 -24.16
N GLU A 659 -29.28 17.20 -24.44
CA GLU A 659 -30.75 17.38 -24.41
C GLU A 659 -31.37 17.18 -23.02
N ARG A 660 -30.65 16.60 -22.06
CA ARG A 660 -31.14 16.41 -20.69
C ARG A 660 -31.02 17.65 -19.79
N GLN A 661 -30.17 18.62 -20.14
CA GLN A 661 -30.03 19.88 -19.38
C GLN A 661 -31.09 20.93 -19.74
N ALA A 662 -31.68 20.85 -20.94
CA ALA A 662 -32.69 21.80 -21.37
C ALA A 662 -34.13 21.50 -20.79
N ALA A 663 -34.36 20.27 -20.33
CA ALA A 663 -35.65 19.87 -19.75
C ALA A 663 -35.78 20.17 -18.25
N LYS A 664 -34.67 20.40 -17.52
CA LYS A 664 -34.69 20.74 -16.09
C LYS A 664 -34.94 22.23 -15.80
N ASN A 665 -34.71 23.11 -16.77
CA ASN A 665 -34.90 24.55 -16.59
C ASN A 665 -36.29 25.09 -16.97
N ARG A 666 -37.25 24.23 -17.28
CA ARG A 666 -38.68 24.63 -17.56
C ARG A 666 -39.68 24.23 -16.47
N ARG A 667 -39.22 23.79 -15.29
CA ARG A 667 -40.11 23.46 -14.15
C ARG A 667 -39.85 24.30 -12.88
N SER A 668 -39.15 25.41 -13.02
CA SER A 668 -39.04 26.43 -11.95
C SER A 668 -39.24 27.81 -12.58
N ARG A 669 -40.45 28.12 -12.89
CA ARG A 669 -41.06 29.47 -12.95
C ARG A 669 -42.55 29.34 -12.63
#